data_e4abbaac29ccda0b1ab474a710e6eed6
#
_entry.id   e4abbaac29ccda0b1ab474a710e6eed6
#
_cell.length_a   1.000
_cell.length_b   1.000
_cell.length_c   1.000
_cell.angle_alpha   90.00
_cell.angle_beta   90.00
_cell.angle_gamma   90.00
#
_symmetry.space_group_name_H-M   'P 1'
#
loop_
_entity.id
_entity.type
_entity.pdbx_description
1 polymer ?
#
loop_
_entity_poly.entity_id
_entity_poly.type
_entity_poly.pdbx_seq_one_letter_code
_entity_poly.pdbx_strand_id
1 'polypeptide(L)'
;MIDDQAVQEIKEHLKDYLDELGINTRKLFTCLNPQHDDQHPSMSYDDKHNIVKCFSCNSSYDIISLYALNNNLDNNKDFKKIVEDLALKYNVNYQKPNKTDTLKKVTNVTPKKEDYTKYLNKCKKDIDKSDYLLKRGLSEEIIKKYNIGYDVKERMIVLPISNTCYLGRYTDDTNRYKHHKPKGTSNEIFNGKYVKDSDFKSIVWVCESIIDALSLEEINQDIKAISLNSINNASQLVQEAKDNNYKGVFMLAFDTDYNGIKASQDLQEDLEAIGIKAFIFNSASDKFNVVSDDGKEIKNKDINEWLLSDKEKLAKSVTGLNDMLLNSLEQTAIKKYQQENVLNYLDTFNETIQDQDKNKPLSTGIKALDEALEGGFYRKNLVILGAISSLGKTTLALQIGDNIARGGSDVLIFSLEMSKEELIAKSLSRNMFLKAYDKHYTALSLTTREILKGIGLNEDLANNKQRVETYKEAYEDYKENIASNVYITECNDDIEININTINDKIKNHIAITSNKPFVIIDYLQIIQNTDKGSTDKQVIDRIVTSLKRIARDNDITILLISAFNRASYNQESNLASFRDSSTIEYTSDVLISLQHEKLDGVTDDTKRINTNQEQQKDERDLTLKVLKNRNGLITDVKDITFYAKYNYMRFKD
;
A
#
# COMPACT_ATOMS: atom_id res chain seq x y z
N MET A 1 0.07 -9.22 -24.32
CA MET A 1 -1.34 -9.69 -24.26
C MET A 1 -1.31 -11.17 -24.57
N ILE A 2 -2.11 -11.97 -23.89
CA ILE A 2 -2.26 -13.39 -24.18
C ILE A 2 -3.03 -13.47 -25.51
N ASP A 3 -2.65 -14.40 -26.38
CA ASP A 3 -3.29 -14.59 -27.68
C ASP A 3 -4.70 -15.17 -27.47
N ASP A 4 -5.73 -14.37 -27.73
CA ASP A 4 -7.14 -14.75 -27.56
C ASP A 4 -7.51 -15.96 -28.46
N GLN A 5 -6.82 -16.13 -29.59
CA GLN A 5 -7.04 -17.24 -30.50
C GLN A 5 -6.51 -18.55 -29.88
N ALA A 6 -5.33 -18.52 -29.27
CA ALA A 6 -4.78 -19.67 -28.57
C ALA A 6 -5.64 -20.07 -27.35
N VAL A 7 -6.22 -19.09 -26.64
CA VAL A 7 -7.14 -19.35 -25.52
C VAL A 7 -8.42 -20.04 -26.00
N GLN A 8 -8.97 -19.64 -27.14
CA GLN A 8 -10.15 -20.29 -27.71
C GLN A 8 -9.84 -21.72 -28.16
N GLU A 9 -8.70 -21.94 -28.80
CA GLU A 9 -8.24 -23.26 -29.19
C GLU A 9 -8.05 -24.19 -28.00
N ILE A 10 -7.44 -23.70 -26.92
CA ILE A 10 -7.30 -24.43 -25.66
C ILE A 10 -8.68 -24.82 -25.10
N LYS A 11 -9.66 -23.93 -25.15
CA LYS A 11 -11.00 -24.23 -24.63
C LYS A 11 -11.68 -25.40 -25.36
N GLU A 12 -11.38 -25.64 -26.64
CA GLU A 12 -11.93 -26.75 -27.38
C GLU A 12 -11.51 -28.13 -26.86
N HIS A 13 -10.40 -28.21 -26.09
CA HIS A 13 -9.87 -29.45 -25.52
C HIS A 13 -10.49 -29.86 -24.16
N LEU A 14 -11.60 -29.24 -23.71
CA LEU A 14 -12.23 -29.63 -22.45
C LEU A 14 -12.61 -31.12 -22.42
N LYS A 15 -13.13 -31.64 -23.49
CA LYS A 15 -13.54 -33.06 -23.60
C LYS A 15 -12.32 -33.98 -23.48
N ASP A 16 -11.23 -33.66 -24.16
CA ASP A 16 -9.98 -34.43 -24.09
C ASP A 16 -9.43 -34.42 -22.65
N TYR A 17 -9.52 -33.28 -21.97
CA TYR A 17 -9.10 -33.15 -20.59
C TYR A 17 -9.97 -33.99 -19.63
N LEU A 18 -11.27 -34.04 -19.85
CA LEU A 18 -12.19 -34.89 -19.07
C LEU A 18 -11.93 -36.38 -19.30
N ASP A 19 -11.65 -36.79 -20.57
CA ASP A 19 -11.29 -38.17 -20.90
C ASP A 19 -9.97 -38.59 -20.23
N GLU A 20 -8.97 -37.68 -20.13
CA GLU A 20 -7.73 -37.92 -19.39
C GLU A 20 -7.97 -38.09 -17.88
N LEU A 21 -8.94 -37.39 -17.29
CA LEU A 21 -9.36 -37.57 -15.90
C LEU A 21 -10.18 -38.87 -15.70
N GLY A 22 -10.40 -39.66 -16.74
CA GLY A 22 -11.19 -40.90 -16.69
C GLY A 22 -12.69 -40.65 -16.55
N ILE A 23 -13.19 -39.48 -16.92
CA ILE A 23 -14.59 -39.07 -16.78
C ILE A 23 -15.36 -39.44 -18.02
N ASN A 24 -16.40 -40.25 -17.86
CA ASN A 24 -17.29 -40.60 -18.97
C ASN A 24 -18.31 -39.48 -19.24
N THR A 25 -18.05 -38.66 -20.25
CA THR A 25 -18.87 -37.49 -20.63
C THR A 25 -20.25 -37.81 -21.17
N ARG A 26 -20.55 -39.09 -21.44
CA ARG A 26 -21.87 -39.55 -21.98
C ARG A 26 -22.88 -39.85 -20.87
N LYS A 27 -22.48 -39.79 -19.61
CA LYS A 27 -23.31 -40.04 -18.41
C LYS A 27 -23.09 -38.94 -17.40
N LEU A 28 -24.02 -38.82 -16.43
CA LEU A 28 -23.77 -38.00 -15.25
C LEU A 28 -22.60 -38.59 -14.48
N PHE A 29 -21.76 -37.71 -13.95
CA PHE A 29 -20.60 -38.06 -13.12
C PHE A 29 -20.58 -37.22 -11.84
N THR A 30 -19.77 -37.61 -10.88
CA THR A 30 -19.62 -36.92 -9.59
C THR A 30 -19.13 -35.50 -9.79
N CYS A 31 -19.66 -34.57 -9.02
CA CYS A 31 -19.29 -33.15 -9.09
C CYS A 31 -17.80 -32.95 -8.84
N LEU A 32 -17.16 -32.15 -9.68
CA LEU A 32 -15.73 -31.84 -9.59
C LEU A 32 -15.43 -30.68 -8.63
N ASN A 33 -16.45 -30.08 -8.00
CA ASN A 33 -16.28 -29.07 -6.98
C ASN A 33 -15.87 -29.74 -5.65
N PRO A 34 -14.66 -29.49 -5.11
CA PRO A 34 -14.20 -30.12 -3.87
C PRO A 34 -14.99 -29.69 -2.62
N GLN A 35 -15.79 -28.64 -2.72
CA GLN A 35 -16.67 -28.19 -1.63
C GLN A 35 -18.08 -28.83 -1.69
N HIS A 36 -18.35 -29.66 -2.69
CA HIS A 36 -19.62 -30.36 -2.85
C HIS A 36 -19.42 -31.87 -2.70
N ASP A 37 -19.81 -32.40 -1.55
CA ASP A 37 -19.83 -33.84 -1.31
C ASP A 37 -20.99 -34.48 -2.07
N ASP A 38 -20.71 -34.91 -3.31
CA ASP A 38 -21.70 -35.40 -4.27
C ASP A 38 -21.85 -36.90 -4.14
N GLN A 39 -22.85 -37.34 -3.34
CA GLN A 39 -23.13 -38.76 -3.11
C GLN A 39 -23.82 -39.46 -4.29
N HIS A 40 -24.40 -38.67 -5.22
CA HIS A 40 -25.03 -39.15 -6.43
C HIS A 40 -24.57 -38.35 -7.62
N PRO A 41 -24.11 -38.97 -8.74
CA PRO A 41 -23.63 -38.24 -9.93
C PRO A 41 -24.58 -37.13 -10.36
N SER A 42 -24.15 -35.88 -10.25
CA SER A 42 -24.98 -34.69 -10.51
C SER A 42 -24.36 -33.68 -11.49
N MET A 43 -23.19 -34.00 -12.05
CA MET A 43 -22.53 -33.15 -13.05
C MET A 43 -22.58 -33.77 -14.44
N SER A 44 -22.76 -32.93 -15.47
CA SER A 44 -22.72 -33.35 -16.89
C SER A 44 -21.82 -32.43 -17.71
N TYR A 45 -21.30 -32.97 -18.80
CA TYR A 45 -20.66 -32.20 -19.87
C TYR A 45 -21.72 -31.65 -20.83
N ASP A 46 -21.69 -30.34 -21.09
CA ASP A 46 -22.51 -29.64 -22.05
C ASP A 46 -21.68 -29.40 -23.33
N ASP A 47 -21.82 -30.27 -24.31
CA ASP A 47 -21.11 -30.20 -25.58
C ASP A 47 -21.40 -28.90 -26.37
N LYS A 48 -22.59 -28.30 -26.21
CA LYS A 48 -22.98 -27.08 -26.89
C LYS A 48 -22.29 -25.85 -26.38
N HIS A 49 -22.03 -25.78 -25.06
CA HIS A 49 -21.38 -24.65 -24.42
C HIS A 49 -19.94 -24.95 -24.05
N ASN A 50 -19.51 -26.19 -24.22
CA ASN A 50 -18.18 -26.70 -23.90
C ASN A 50 -17.79 -26.40 -22.45
N ILE A 51 -18.66 -26.77 -21.51
CA ILE A 51 -18.47 -26.64 -20.06
C ILE A 51 -18.96 -27.90 -19.37
N VAL A 52 -18.49 -28.14 -18.16
CA VAL A 52 -19.12 -29.07 -17.23
C VAL A 52 -19.99 -28.30 -16.24
N LYS A 53 -21.19 -28.81 -15.97
CA LYS A 53 -22.15 -28.17 -15.05
C LYS A 53 -22.74 -29.18 -14.08
N CYS A 54 -22.71 -28.87 -12.79
CA CYS A 54 -23.39 -29.63 -11.73
C CYS A 54 -24.81 -29.09 -11.56
N PHE A 55 -25.80 -29.99 -11.57
CA PHE A 55 -27.20 -29.62 -11.38
C PHE A 55 -27.58 -29.49 -9.91
N SER A 56 -26.75 -29.99 -8.99
CA SER A 56 -26.99 -29.96 -7.56
C SER A 56 -26.44 -28.67 -6.91
N CYS A 57 -25.16 -28.36 -7.12
CA CYS A 57 -24.54 -27.16 -6.54
C CYS A 57 -24.39 -25.99 -7.54
N ASN A 58 -24.85 -26.18 -8.77
CA ASN A 58 -24.85 -25.19 -9.86
C ASN A 58 -23.45 -24.68 -10.29
N SER A 59 -22.37 -25.30 -9.83
CA SER A 59 -21.02 -24.96 -10.27
C SER A 59 -20.80 -25.38 -11.73
N SER A 60 -20.05 -24.58 -12.48
CA SER A 60 -19.69 -24.85 -13.88
C SER A 60 -18.24 -24.49 -14.13
N TYR A 61 -17.57 -25.30 -14.98
CA TYR A 61 -16.16 -25.14 -15.30
C TYR A 61 -15.91 -25.31 -16.80
N ASP A 62 -15.09 -24.45 -17.37
CA ASP A 62 -14.39 -24.71 -18.65
C ASP A 62 -13.03 -25.37 -18.35
N ILE A 63 -12.24 -25.70 -19.38
CA ILE A 63 -10.95 -26.37 -19.20
C ILE A 63 -9.97 -25.53 -18.34
N ILE A 64 -10.00 -24.20 -18.48
CA ILE A 64 -9.07 -23.30 -17.77
C ILE A 64 -9.39 -23.30 -16.27
N SER A 65 -10.66 -23.11 -15.93
CA SER A 65 -11.12 -23.12 -14.54
C SER A 65 -11.03 -24.50 -13.90
N LEU A 66 -11.25 -25.57 -14.66
CA LEU A 66 -11.10 -26.94 -14.19
C LEU A 66 -9.62 -27.32 -13.97
N TYR A 67 -8.74 -26.89 -14.88
CA TYR A 67 -7.29 -27.09 -14.71
C TYR A 67 -6.76 -26.34 -13.49
N ALA A 68 -7.18 -25.09 -13.29
CA ALA A 68 -6.83 -24.31 -12.12
C ALA A 68 -7.25 -25.03 -10.82
N LEU A 69 -8.49 -25.50 -10.76
CA LEU A 69 -9.03 -26.22 -9.62
C LEU A 69 -8.22 -27.48 -9.30
N ASN A 70 -7.90 -28.30 -10.31
CA ASN A 70 -7.18 -29.56 -10.13
C ASN A 70 -5.70 -29.38 -9.74
N ASN A 71 -5.12 -28.21 -10.01
CA ASN A 71 -3.71 -27.92 -9.71
C ASN A 71 -3.53 -26.91 -8.57
N ASN A 72 -4.59 -26.56 -7.82
CA ASN A 72 -4.58 -25.57 -6.74
C ASN A 72 -4.02 -24.21 -7.20
N LEU A 73 -4.38 -23.76 -8.41
CA LEU A 73 -3.99 -22.49 -9.00
C LEU A 73 -5.15 -21.50 -8.91
N ASP A 74 -4.82 -20.22 -8.76
CA ASP A 74 -5.81 -19.15 -8.83
C ASP A 74 -6.11 -18.80 -10.30
N ASN A 75 -7.39 -18.87 -10.68
CA ASN A 75 -7.82 -18.68 -12.07
C ASN A 75 -7.47 -17.29 -12.65
N ASN A 76 -7.33 -16.28 -11.81
CA ASN A 76 -6.99 -14.91 -12.22
C ASN A 76 -5.49 -14.62 -12.09
N LYS A 77 -4.89 -14.97 -10.95
CA LYS A 77 -3.47 -14.69 -10.67
C LYS A 77 -2.54 -15.56 -11.51
N ASP A 78 -2.91 -16.83 -11.69
CA ASP A 78 -2.11 -17.82 -12.40
C ASP A 78 -2.55 -18.03 -13.85
N PHE A 79 -3.50 -17.23 -14.36
CA PHE A 79 -4.10 -17.39 -15.70
C PHE A 79 -3.07 -17.57 -16.81
N LYS A 80 -2.00 -16.78 -16.81
CA LYS A 80 -0.92 -16.90 -17.78
C LYS A 80 -0.22 -18.25 -17.73
N LYS A 81 0.06 -18.75 -16.54
CA LYS A 81 0.70 -20.05 -16.31
C LYS A 81 -0.22 -21.17 -16.76
N ILE A 82 -1.52 -21.10 -16.42
CA ILE A 82 -2.52 -22.07 -16.82
C ILE A 82 -2.61 -22.18 -18.35
N VAL A 83 -2.64 -21.03 -19.03
CA VAL A 83 -2.68 -21.00 -20.51
C VAL A 83 -1.39 -21.55 -21.12
N GLU A 84 -0.22 -21.22 -20.59
CA GLU A 84 1.07 -21.77 -21.03
C GLU A 84 1.14 -23.29 -20.86
N ASP A 85 0.70 -23.80 -19.71
CA ASP A 85 0.70 -25.23 -19.40
C ASP A 85 -0.27 -26.01 -20.33
N LEU A 86 -1.48 -25.50 -20.54
CA LEU A 86 -2.48 -26.11 -21.40
C LEU A 86 -2.09 -26.02 -22.89
N ALA A 87 -1.50 -24.91 -23.33
CA ALA A 87 -0.97 -24.76 -24.69
C ALA A 87 0.13 -25.79 -24.98
N LEU A 88 1.04 -25.97 -24.02
CA LEU A 88 2.08 -27.00 -24.12
C LEU A 88 1.50 -28.40 -24.15
N LYS A 89 0.49 -28.66 -23.32
CA LYS A 89 -0.14 -29.98 -23.17
C LYS A 89 -0.89 -30.40 -24.43
N TYR A 90 -1.62 -29.48 -25.06
CA TYR A 90 -2.43 -29.77 -26.25
C TYR A 90 -1.77 -29.32 -27.55
N ASN A 91 -0.48 -28.97 -27.52
CA ASN A 91 0.30 -28.53 -28.69
C ASN A 91 -0.33 -27.35 -29.45
N VAL A 92 -0.99 -26.45 -28.70
CA VAL A 92 -1.56 -25.22 -29.26
C VAL A 92 -0.43 -24.20 -29.48
N ASN A 93 -0.40 -23.56 -30.65
CA ASN A 93 0.66 -22.61 -30.98
C ASN A 93 0.54 -21.32 -30.19
N TYR A 94 1.24 -21.25 -29.06
CA TYR A 94 1.30 -20.10 -28.16
C TYR A 94 2.61 -19.35 -28.31
N GLN A 95 2.58 -18.14 -28.89
CA GLN A 95 3.76 -17.28 -28.99
C GLN A 95 4.01 -16.58 -27.66
N LYS A 96 5.13 -16.94 -26.97
CA LYS A 96 5.59 -16.17 -25.83
C LYS A 96 5.94 -14.74 -26.26
N PRO A 97 5.46 -13.70 -25.57
CA PRO A 97 5.87 -12.33 -25.88
C PRO A 97 7.38 -12.19 -25.63
N ASN A 98 8.15 -11.99 -26.70
CA ASN A 98 9.59 -11.75 -26.64
C ASN A 98 9.90 -10.44 -25.92
N LYS A 99 10.84 -10.47 -24.95
CA LYS A 99 11.31 -9.32 -24.17
C LYS A 99 12.10 -8.25 -24.96
N THR A 100 12.17 -8.32 -26.29
CA THR A 100 13.05 -7.49 -27.12
C THR A 100 12.36 -6.69 -28.23
N ASP A 101 11.07 -6.42 -28.14
CA ASP A 101 10.42 -5.48 -29.09
C ASP A 101 9.78 -4.28 -28.36
N THR A 102 10.59 -3.54 -27.63
CA THR A 102 10.27 -2.17 -27.23
C THR A 102 11.01 -1.24 -28.19
N LEU A 103 10.37 -0.84 -29.25
CA LEU A 103 10.55 0.42 -30.02
C LEU A 103 9.94 0.30 -31.44
N LYS A 104 8.66 -0.04 -31.52
CA LYS A 104 7.85 0.48 -32.62
C LYS A 104 6.68 1.22 -32.01
N LYS A 105 6.64 2.53 -32.23
CA LYS A 105 5.47 3.36 -31.97
C LYS A 105 4.26 2.66 -32.60
N VAL A 106 3.51 1.94 -31.79
CA VAL A 106 2.13 1.60 -32.13
C VAL A 106 1.38 2.91 -31.98
N THR A 107 1.12 3.56 -33.10
CA THR A 107 0.05 4.55 -33.17
C THR A 107 -1.18 3.83 -32.64
N ASN A 108 -1.65 4.21 -31.45
CA ASN A 108 -2.94 3.82 -30.92
C ASN A 108 -4.01 4.27 -31.92
N VAL A 109 -4.33 3.42 -32.87
CA VAL A 109 -5.61 3.51 -33.58
C VAL A 109 -6.63 2.99 -32.58
N THR A 110 -7.13 3.86 -31.72
CA THR A 110 -8.37 3.61 -30.98
C THR A 110 -9.41 3.18 -32.03
N PRO A 111 -10.06 2.02 -31.88
CA PRO A 111 -11.13 1.65 -32.80
C PRO A 111 -12.13 2.81 -32.81
N LYS A 112 -12.45 3.30 -34.00
CA LYS A 112 -13.35 4.43 -34.19
C LYS A 112 -14.67 4.04 -33.53
N LYS A 113 -14.99 4.64 -32.38
CA LYS A 113 -16.24 4.38 -31.66
C LYS A 113 -17.39 4.69 -32.62
N GLU A 114 -18.30 3.76 -32.80
CA GLU A 114 -19.48 3.96 -33.64
C GLU A 114 -20.38 5.01 -32.98
N ASP A 115 -20.86 5.99 -33.76
CA ASP A 115 -21.77 7.03 -33.28
C ASP A 115 -23.22 6.58 -33.49
N TYR A 116 -23.90 6.29 -32.40
CA TYR A 116 -25.32 5.86 -32.39
C TYR A 116 -26.31 7.02 -32.31
N THR A 117 -25.89 8.28 -32.37
CA THR A 117 -26.78 9.45 -32.22
C THR A 117 -28.02 9.40 -33.13
N LYS A 118 -27.87 9.02 -34.39
CA LYS A 118 -29.01 8.88 -35.33
C LYS A 118 -29.98 7.77 -34.92
N TYR A 119 -29.44 6.66 -34.48
CA TYR A 119 -30.23 5.50 -34.03
C TYR A 119 -31.00 5.85 -32.73
N LEU A 120 -30.31 6.41 -31.75
CA LEU A 120 -30.91 6.85 -30.48
C LEU A 120 -32.03 7.85 -30.68
N ASN A 121 -31.82 8.85 -31.55
CA ASN A 121 -32.83 9.85 -31.90
C ASN A 121 -34.06 9.24 -32.62
N LYS A 122 -33.87 8.18 -33.43
CA LYS A 122 -34.97 7.46 -34.00
C LYS A 122 -35.77 6.71 -32.94
N CYS A 123 -35.11 5.93 -32.11
CA CYS A 123 -35.76 5.17 -31.03
C CYS A 123 -36.50 6.08 -30.04
N LYS A 124 -35.93 7.26 -29.70
CA LYS A 124 -36.56 8.26 -28.86
C LYS A 124 -37.96 8.69 -29.37
N LYS A 125 -38.12 8.84 -30.70
CA LYS A 125 -39.42 9.22 -31.31
C LYS A 125 -40.49 8.14 -31.21
N ASP A 126 -40.07 6.88 -31.08
CA ASP A 126 -40.91 5.73 -31.04
C ASP A 126 -41.24 5.24 -29.62
N ILE A 127 -40.82 5.96 -28.58
CA ILE A 127 -40.99 5.54 -27.16
C ILE A 127 -42.44 5.31 -26.78
N ASP A 128 -43.40 6.12 -27.33
CA ASP A 128 -44.82 6.02 -27.07
C ASP A 128 -45.43 4.70 -27.55
N LYS A 129 -44.71 3.91 -28.37
CA LYS A 129 -45.16 2.60 -28.82
C LYS A 129 -44.90 1.46 -27.84
N SER A 130 -44.35 1.77 -26.67
CA SER A 130 -44.11 0.81 -25.58
C SER A 130 -44.47 1.40 -24.23
N ASP A 131 -45.27 0.67 -23.46
CA ASP A 131 -45.62 1.00 -22.06
C ASP A 131 -44.74 0.29 -21.03
N TYR A 132 -43.69 -0.38 -21.49
CA TYR A 132 -42.82 -1.21 -20.65
C TYR A 132 -42.24 -0.46 -19.44
N LEU A 133 -41.73 0.76 -19.66
CA LEU A 133 -41.11 1.54 -18.56
C LEU A 133 -42.17 2.12 -17.63
N LEU A 134 -43.36 2.50 -18.14
CA LEU A 134 -44.50 2.93 -17.32
C LEU A 134 -44.97 1.78 -16.42
N LYS A 135 -45.01 0.54 -16.94
CA LYS A 135 -45.28 -0.68 -16.15
C LYS A 135 -44.20 -0.97 -15.12
N ARG A 136 -42.97 -0.48 -15.34
CA ARG A 136 -41.86 -0.52 -14.39
C ARG A 136 -41.88 0.64 -13.38
N GLY A 137 -42.95 1.46 -13.34
CA GLY A 137 -43.14 2.53 -12.40
C GLY A 137 -42.35 3.81 -12.69
N LEU A 138 -41.73 3.91 -13.87
CA LEU A 138 -40.98 5.11 -14.27
C LEU A 138 -41.89 6.11 -14.98
N SER A 139 -41.82 7.39 -14.60
CA SER A 139 -42.61 8.47 -15.17
C SER A 139 -42.10 8.88 -16.56
N GLU A 140 -42.99 9.52 -17.33
CA GLU A 140 -42.59 10.13 -18.61
C GLU A 140 -41.49 11.18 -18.45
N GLU A 141 -41.42 11.85 -17.30
CA GLU A 141 -40.43 12.85 -16.99
C GLU A 141 -39.02 12.21 -16.96
N ILE A 142 -38.84 11.11 -16.24
CA ILE A 142 -37.61 10.35 -16.19
C ILE A 142 -37.26 9.78 -17.59
N ILE A 143 -38.22 9.24 -18.29
CA ILE A 143 -38.02 8.70 -19.65
C ILE A 143 -37.48 9.78 -20.61
N LYS A 144 -38.08 10.98 -20.56
CA LYS A 144 -37.69 12.15 -21.35
C LYS A 144 -36.32 12.70 -20.94
N LYS A 145 -36.08 12.82 -19.61
CA LYS A 145 -34.79 13.29 -19.04
C LYS A 145 -33.61 12.49 -19.58
N TYR A 146 -33.73 11.16 -19.68
CA TYR A 146 -32.66 10.26 -20.12
C TYR A 146 -32.71 9.93 -21.62
N ASN A 147 -33.57 10.59 -22.40
CA ASN A 147 -33.73 10.35 -23.85
C ASN A 147 -33.92 8.88 -24.20
N ILE A 148 -34.64 8.15 -23.34
CA ILE A 148 -34.88 6.73 -23.53
C ILE A 148 -35.77 6.52 -24.77
N GLY A 149 -35.53 5.47 -25.54
CA GLY A 149 -36.22 5.18 -26.77
C GLY A 149 -36.72 3.74 -26.84
N TYR A 150 -37.51 3.47 -27.91
CA TYR A 150 -37.97 2.13 -28.23
C TYR A 150 -37.61 1.74 -29.66
N ASP A 151 -36.96 0.60 -29.83
CA ASP A 151 -36.75 0.01 -31.15
C ASP A 151 -37.91 -0.91 -31.46
N VAL A 152 -38.79 -0.45 -32.37
CA VAL A 152 -39.99 -1.17 -32.77
C VAL A 152 -39.65 -2.49 -33.51
N LYS A 153 -38.56 -2.52 -34.25
CA LYS A 153 -38.15 -3.70 -35.01
C LYS A 153 -37.63 -4.81 -34.10
N GLU A 154 -36.74 -4.43 -33.21
CA GLU A 154 -36.12 -5.36 -32.26
C GLU A 154 -36.97 -5.58 -30.99
N ARG A 155 -38.07 -4.82 -30.81
CA ARG A 155 -38.99 -4.85 -29.64
C ARG A 155 -38.21 -4.67 -28.31
N MET A 156 -37.36 -3.67 -28.27
CA MET A 156 -36.53 -3.42 -27.09
C MET A 156 -36.54 -1.95 -26.70
N ILE A 157 -36.52 -1.69 -25.40
CA ILE A 157 -36.20 -0.38 -24.84
C ILE A 157 -34.71 -0.10 -25.05
N VAL A 158 -34.39 1.09 -25.53
CA VAL A 158 -33.04 1.56 -25.78
C VAL A 158 -32.68 2.59 -24.70
N LEU A 159 -31.74 2.23 -23.83
CA LEU A 159 -31.26 3.03 -22.70
C LEU A 159 -29.90 3.65 -23.09
N PRO A 160 -29.84 4.95 -23.42
CA PRO A 160 -28.62 5.63 -23.80
C PRO A 160 -27.68 5.76 -22.59
N ILE A 161 -26.40 5.45 -22.78
CA ILE A 161 -25.33 5.70 -21.79
C ILE A 161 -24.49 6.88 -22.28
N SER A 162 -24.14 6.86 -23.56
CA SER A 162 -23.49 7.97 -24.27
C SER A 162 -23.88 7.94 -25.76
N ASN A 163 -23.36 8.86 -26.57
CA ASN A 163 -23.56 8.82 -28.02
C ASN A 163 -22.91 7.59 -28.69
N THR A 164 -22.01 6.92 -27.99
CA THR A 164 -21.25 5.76 -28.50
C THR A 164 -21.59 4.47 -27.76
N CYS A 165 -22.52 4.53 -26.79
CA CYS A 165 -22.89 3.37 -25.97
C CYS A 165 -24.37 3.43 -25.54
N TYR A 166 -25.06 2.31 -25.69
CA TYR A 166 -26.41 2.12 -25.13
C TYR A 166 -26.61 0.68 -24.69
N LEU A 167 -27.60 0.47 -23.85
CA LEU A 167 -28.09 -0.86 -23.45
C LEU A 167 -29.51 -1.04 -24.00
N GLY A 168 -29.75 -2.15 -24.68
CA GLY A 168 -31.09 -2.58 -25.12
C GLY A 168 -31.71 -3.53 -24.09
N ARG A 169 -32.98 -3.35 -23.76
CA ARG A 169 -33.77 -4.26 -22.95
C ARG A 169 -34.95 -4.78 -23.75
N TYR A 170 -34.98 -6.07 -24.08
CA TYR A 170 -36.12 -6.69 -24.75
C TYR A 170 -37.37 -6.63 -23.87
N THR A 171 -38.52 -6.30 -24.48
CA THR A 171 -39.79 -6.10 -23.80
C THR A 171 -40.69 -7.33 -23.77
N ASP A 172 -40.31 -8.39 -24.51
CA ASP A 172 -41.01 -9.66 -24.55
C ASP A 172 -40.04 -10.83 -24.29
N ASP A 173 -40.60 -12.00 -23.95
CA ASP A 173 -39.87 -13.23 -23.65
C ASP A 173 -39.52 -14.07 -24.90
N THR A 174 -39.80 -13.53 -26.11
CA THR A 174 -39.49 -14.23 -27.36
C THR A 174 -37.99 -14.28 -27.65
N ASN A 175 -37.24 -13.40 -27.04
CA ASN A 175 -35.80 -13.33 -27.19
C ASN A 175 -35.09 -14.15 -26.11
N ARG A 176 -34.10 -14.95 -26.48
CA ARG A 176 -33.28 -15.76 -25.54
C ARG A 176 -32.52 -14.92 -24.52
N TYR A 177 -32.16 -13.70 -24.88
CA TYR A 177 -31.40 -12.78 -24.04
C TYR A 177 -32.30 -11.61 -23.59
N LYS A 178 -32.20 -11.26 -22.32
CA LYS A 178 -32.95 -10.12 -21.77
C LYS A 178 -32.35 -8.77 -22.19
N HIS A 179 -31.06 -8.74 -22.50
CA HIS A 179 -30.32 -7.52 -22.81
C HIS A 179 -29.61 -7.62 -24.16
N HIS A 180 -29.44 -6.46 -24.79
CA HIS A 180 -28.64 -6.27 -26.01
C HIS A 180 -27.59 -5.20 -25.77
N LYS A 181 -26.33 -5.49 -26.11
CA LYS A 181 -25.24 -4.51 -26.11
C LYS A 181 -24.61 -4.50 -27.50
N PRO A 182 -24.41 -3.32 -28.13
CA PRO A 182 -23.77 -3.24 -29.45
C PRO A 182 -22.34 -3.80 -29.38
N LYS A 183 -21.94 -4.54 -30.42
CA LYS A 183 -20.58 -5.07 -30.51
C LYS A 183 -19.57 -3.92 -30.65
N GLY A 184 -18.45 -4.01 -29.92
CA GLY A 184 -17.36 -3.03 -30.00
C GLY A 184 -17.58 -1.77 -29.18
N THR A 185 -18.66 -1.68 -28.40
CA THR A 185 -18.82 -0.58 -27.43
C THR A 185 -18.01 -0.84 -26.17
N SER A 186 -17.39 0.22 -25.65
CA SER A 186 -16.73 0.20 -24.34
C SER A 186 -17.76 -0.07 -23.22
N ASN A 187 -17.29 -0.65 -22.12
CA ASN A 187 -18.08 -0.71 -20.90
C ASN A 187 -18.08 0.70 -20.30
N GLU A 188 -19.21 1.39 -20.35
CA GLU A 188 -19.39 2.71 -19.78
C GLU A 188 -20.37 2.62 -18.60
N ILE A 189 -20.06 3.33 -17.52
CA ILE A 189 -20.93 3.42 -16.35
C ILE A 189 -22.06 4.42 -16.66
N PHE A 190 -23.31 4.01 -16.51
CA PHE A 190 -24.45 4.91 -16.65
C PHE A 190 -24.37 6.00 -15.59
N ASN A 191 -24.54 7.26 -15.98
CA ASN A 191 -24.37 8.43 -15.11
C ASN A 191 -22.98 8.57 -14.45
N GLY A 192 -21.91 8.01 -15.03
CA GLY A 192 -20.54 8.09 -14.50
C GLY A 192 -20.03 9.52 -14.22
N LYS A 193 -20.71 10.56 -14.72
CA LYS A 193 -20.44 11.96 -14.37
C LYS A 193 -20.48 12.21 -12.85
N TYR A 194 -21.31 11.52 -12.09
CA TYR A 194 -21.41 11.67 -10.64
C TYR A 194 -20.18 11.17 -9.88
N VAL A 195 -19.34 10.35 -10.51
CA VAL A 195 -18.04 9.94 -9.96
C VAL A 195 -16.98 11.02 -10.21
N LYS A 196 -17.08 11.74 -11.35
CA LYS A 196 -16.11 12.79 -11.74
C LYS A 196 -16.32 14.08 -10.96
N ASP A 197 -17.56 14.49 -10.80
CA ASP A 197 -17.94 15.76 -10.15
C ASP A 197 -18.34 15.51 -8.69
N SER A 198 -17.39 15.06 -7.86
CA SER A 198 -17.65 14.70 -6.47
C SER A 198 -16.97 15.63 -5.47
N ASP A 199 -17.65 15.84 -4.34
CA ASP A 199 -17.13 16.49 -3.14
C ASP A 199 -17.33 15.58 -1.91
N PHE A 200 -16.95 16.04 -0.72
CA PHE A 200 -17.07 15.26 0.51
C PHE A 200 -18.54 14.97 0.94
N LYS A 201 -19.52 15.66 0.37
CA LYS A 201 -20.96 15.48 0.59
C LYS A 201 -21.59 14.56 -0.45
N SER A 202 -20.85 14.16 -1.47
CA SER A 202 -21.39 13.36 -2.56
C SER A 202 -21.73 11.95 -2.08
N ILE A 203 -23.01 11.60 -2.19
CA ILE A 203 -23.52 10.25 -1.98
C ILE A 203 -23.97 9.74 -3.33
N VAL A 204 -23.33 8.68 -3.84
CA VAL A 204 -23.68 8.07 -5.12
C VAL A 204 -24.15 6.65 -4.91
N TRP A 205 -25.37 6.39 -5.34
CA TRP A 205 -25.97 5.06 -5.31
C TRP A 205 -25.48 4.25 -6.52
N VAL A 206 -25.05 3.03 -6.28
CA VAL A 206 -24.50 2.13 -7.30
C VAL A 206 -25.44 0.96 -7.46
N CYS A 207 -26.08 0.87 -8.63
CA CYS A 207 -27.00 -0.19 -8.96
C CYS A 207 -26.42 -1.15 -10.00
N GLU A 208 -26.93 -2.38 -10.04
CA GLU A 208 -26.57 -3.33 -11.08
C GLU A 208 -27.17 -2.93 -12.43
N SER A 209 -28.44 -2.56 -12.46
CA SER A 209 -29.16 -2.20 -13.69
C SER A 209 -29.46 -0.70 -13.80
N ILE A 210 -29.63 -0.21 -15.06
CA ILE A 210 -30.05 1.18 -15.31
C ILE A 210 -31.47 1.41 -14.77
N ILE A 211 -32.35 0.41 -14.82
CA ILE A 211 -33.72 0.56 -14.35
C ILE A 211 -33.77 0.80 -12.86
N ASP A 212 -32.90 0.16 -12.06
CA ASP A 212 -32.79 0.41 -10.62
C ASP A 212 -32.27 1.82 -10.33
N ALA A 213 -31.24 2.25 -11.07
CA ALA A 213 -30.74 3.62 -10.94
C ALA A 213 -31.81 4.67 -11.27
N LEU A 214 -32.59 4.45 -12.32
CA LEU A 214 -33.71 5.31 -12.69
C LEU A 214 -34.84 5.25 -11.65
N SER A 215 -35.09 4.11 -11.02
CA SER A 215 -36.05 3.94 -9.94
C SER A 215 -35.73 4.76 -8.70
N LEU A 216 -34.43 4.90 -8.39
CA LEU A 216 -33.99 5.80 -7.32
C LEU A 216 -34.24 7.28 -7.67
N GLU A 217 -33.96 7.68 -8.90
CA GLU A 217 -34.24 9.06 -9.33
C GLU A 217 -35.74 9.34 -9.50
N GLU A 218 -36.54 8.31 -9.79
CA GLU A 218 -38.02 8.43 -9.85
C GLU A 218 -38.63 8.80 -8.50
N ILE A 219 -38.05 8.35 -7.39
CA ILE A 219 -38.55 8.68 -6.05
C ILE A 219 -38.04 10.03 -5.55
N ASN A 220 -36.81 10.43 -5.97
CA ASN A 220 -36.22 11.73 -5.63
C ASN A 220 -35.15 12.09 -6.63
N GLN A 221 -35.35 13.16 -7.41
CA GLN A 221 -34.43 13.61 -8.47
C GLN A 221 -33.07 14.13 -7.96
N ASP A 222 -32.93 14.41 -6.66
CA ASP A 222 -31.69 14.82 -6.03
C ASP A 222 -30.75 13.62 -5.73
N ILE A 223 -31.27 12.40 -5.80
CA ILE A 223 -30.48 11.20 -5.62
C ILE A 223 -29.58 10.98 -6.85
N LYS A 224 -28.29 10.91 -6.61
CA LYS A 224 -27.31 10.60 -7.64
C LYS A 224 -27.16 9.08 -7.74
N ALA A 225 -27.68 8.48 -8.82
CA ALA A 225 -27.59 7.04 -9.04
C ALA A 225 -26.83 6.70 -10.33
N ILE A 226 -25.96 5.71 -10.24
CA ILE A 226 -25.20 5.15 -11.36
C ILE A 226 -25.56 3.67 -11.54
N SER A 227 -25.33 3.14 -12.74
CA SER A 227 -25.40 1.70 -12.95
C SER A 227 -24.15 1.16 -13.59
N LEU A 228 -23.67 0.03 -13.08
CA LEU A 228 -22.55 -0.73 -13.66
C LEU A 228 -22.95 -1.49 -14.92
N ASN A 229 -24.25 -1.69 -15.17
CA ASN A 229 -24.80 -2.51 -16.27
C ASN A 229 -24.41 -4.00 -16.21
N SER A 230 -23.58 -4.38 -15.27
CA SER A 230 -23.17 -5.74 -14.89
C SER A 230 -22.23 -5.65 -13.70
N ILE A 231 -22.33 -6.58 -12.76
CA ILE A 231 -21.39 -6.71 -11.63
C ILE A 231 -19.93 -6.86 -12.09
N ASN A 232 -19.71 -7.42 -13.29
CA ASN A 232 -18.37 -7.56 -13.86
C ASN A 232 -17.66 -6.22 -14.16
N ASN A 233 -18.38 -5.10 -14.13
CA ASN A 233 -17.82 -3.77 -14.32
C ASN A 233 -17.44 -3.06 -12.99
N ALA A 234 -17.48 -3.77 -11.85
CA ALA A 234 -17.12 -3.23 -10.54
C ALA A 234 -15.68 -2.66 -10.52
N SER A 235 -14.71 -3.38 -11.08
CA SER A 235 -13.33 -2.92 -11.18
C SER A 235 -13.16 -1.61 -11.96
N GLN A 236 -14.03 -1.34 -12.93
CA GLN A 236 -14.04 -0.07 -13.65
C GLN A 236 -14.46 1.09 -12.74
N LEU A 237 -15.45 0.88 -11.88
CA LEU A 237 -15.85 1.91 -10.90
C LEU A 237 -14.72 2.23 -9.94
N VAL A 238 -14.01 1.23 -9.44
CA VAL A 238 -12.85 1.41 -8.56
C VAL A 238 -11.78 2.24 -9.27
N GLN A 239 -11.48 1.93 -10.53
CA GLN A 239 -10.50 2.67 -11.32
C GLN A 239 -10.95 4.12 -11.60
N GLU A 240 -12.22 4.33 -12.02
CA GLU A 240 -12.76 5.67 -12.25
C GLU A 240 -12.79 6.51 -10.97
N ALA A 241 -13.14 5.91 -9.84
CA ALA A 241 -13.15 6.58 -8.54
C ALA A 241 -11.72 7.00 -8.10
N LYS A 242 -10.73 6.14 -8.33
CA LYS A 242 -9.32 6.44 -8.08
C LYS A 242 -8.78 7.55 -9.00
N ASP A 243 -9.03 7.44 -10.30
CA ASP A 243 -8.52 8.39 -11.30
C ASP A 243 -9.10 9.80 -11.13
N ASN A 244 -10.36 9.88 -10.69
CA ASN A 244 -11.04 11.16 -10.43
C ASN A 244 -10.91 11.63 -8.98
N ASN A 245 -10.13 10.94 -8.12
CA ASN A 245 -9.96 11.27 -6.71
C ASN A 245 -11.32 11.48 -6.01
N TYR A 246 -12.23 10.51 -6.16
CA TYR A 246 -13.57 10.57 -5.60
C TYR A 246 -13.53 10.81 -4.10
N LYS A 247 -14.32 11.78 -3.60
CA LYS A 247 -14.25 12.25 -2.21
C LYS A 247 -15.49 11.89 -1.38
N GLY A 248 -16.53 11.40 -2.03
CA GLY A 248 -17.79 11.07 -1.40
C GLY A 248 -17.86 9.65 -0.84
N VAL A 249 -19.08 9.16 -0.73
CA VAL A 249 -19.38 7.78 -0.33
C VAL A 249 -20.23 7.09 -1.39
N PHE A 250 -20.09 5.78 -1.53
CA PHE A 250 -20.95 4.97 -2.36
C PHE A 250 -21.97 4.19 -1.52
N MET A 251 -23.20 4.13 -2.03
CA MET A 251 -24.28 3.26 -1.52
C MET A 251 -24.47 2.12 -2.52
N LEU A 252 -24.06 0.91 -2.18
CA LEU A 252 -24.13 -0.26 -3.06
C LEU A 252 -25.51 -0.91 -2.94
N ALA A 253 -26.34 -0.75 -3.96
CA ALA A 253 -27.70 -1.26 -4.02
C ALA A 253 -27.85 -2.27 -5.16
N PHE A 254 -27.17 -3.39 -5.03
CA PHE A 254 -27.23 -4.52 -5.98
C PHE A 254 -28.39 -5.45 -5.65
N ASP A 255 -28.66 -6.39 -6.54
CA ASP A 255 -29.67 -7.43 -6.33
C ASP A 255 -29.41 -8.19 -5.03
N THR A 256 -30.47 -8.61 -4.35
CA THR A 256 -30.38 -9.31 -3.05
C THR A 256 -30.21 -10.82 -3.19
N ASP A 257 -29.91 -11.31 -4.40
CA ASP A 257 -29.48 -12.68 -4.59
C ASP A 257 -28.02 -12.90 -4.17
N TYR A 258 -27.60 -14.16 -4.16
CA TYR A 258 -26.24 -14.54 -3.71
C TYR A 258 -25.13 -13.78 -4.46
N ASN A 259 -25.27 -13.64 -5.79
CA ASN A 259 -24.25 -13.00 -6.63
C ASN A 259 -24.20 -11.49 -6.38
N GLY A 260 -25.35 -10.82 -6.25
CA GLY A 260 -25.40 -9.39 -5.97
C GLY A 260 -24.88 -9.04 -4.57
N ILE A 261 -25.22 -9.85 -3.55
CA ILE A 261 -24.68 -9.67 -2.19
C ILE A 261 -23.16 -9.83 -2.18
N LYS A 262 -22.64 -10.90 -2.78
CA LYS A 262 -21.21 -11.14 -2.87
C LYS A 262 -20.50 -10.01 -3.63
N ALA A 263 -21.01 -9.61 -4.78
CA ALA A 263 -20.44 -8.52 -5.57
C ALA A 263 -20.44 -7.18 -4.82
N SER A 264 -21.45 -6.92 -3.98
CA SER A 264 -21.49 -5.73 -3.10
C SER A 264 -20.36 -5.77 -2.07
N GLN A 265 -20.12 -6.94 -1.46
CA GLN A 265 -19.04 -7.12 -0.47
C GLN A 265 -17.67 -6.96 -1.12
N ASP A 266 -17.42 -7.65 -2.24
CA ASP A 266 -16.16 -7.58 -2.97
C ASP A 266 -15.87 -6.12 -3.42
N LEU A 267 -16.90 -5.40 -3.94
CA LEU A 267 -16.74 -4.00 -4.34
C LEU A 267 -16.52 -3.06 -3.15
N GLN A 268 -17.16 -3.32 -2.01
CA GLN A 268 -16.94 -2.55 -0.79
C GLN A 268 -15.47 -2.67 -0.34
N GLU A 269 -14.93 -3.89 -0.30
CA GLU A 269 -13.53 -4.15 0.07
C GLU A 269 -12.55 -3.46 -0.90
N ASP A 270 -12.80 -3.53 -2.21
CA ASP A 270 -11.95 -2.90 -3.21
C ASP A 270 -11.96 -1.36 -3.10
N LEU A 271 -13.11 -0.74 -2.82
CA LEU A 271 -13.22 0.71 -2.63
C LEU A 271 -12.55 1.15 -1.32
N GLU A 272 -12.75 0.40 -0.24
CA GLU A 272 -12.12 0.68 1.05
C GLU A 272 -10.59 0.53 0.99
N ALA A 273 -10.06 -0.42 0.20
CA ALA A 273 -8.63 -0.58 -0.03
C ALA A 273 -7.97 0.65 -0.68
N ILE A 274 -8.72 1.45 -1.44
CA ILE A 274 -8.26 2.73 -2.00
C ILE A 274 -8.70 3.95 -1.17
N GLY A 275 -9.23 3.74 0.05
CA GLY A 275 -9.60 4.78 1.00
C GLY A 275 -10.96 5.44 0.74
N ILE A 276 -11.84 4.85 -0.08
CA ILE A 276 -13.18 5.34 -0.37
C ILE A 276 -14.20 4.54 0.43
N LYS A 277 -15.07 5.22 1.18
CA LYS A 277 -16.11 4.57 1.97
C LYS A 277 -17.26 4.09 1.09
N ALA A 278 -17.72 2.87 1.32
CA ALA A 278 -18.90 2.30 0.69
C ALA A 278 -19.78 1.60 1.72
N PHE A 279 -21.09 1.67 1.52
CA PHE A 279 -22.09 1.05 2.38
C PHE A 279 -23.00 0.16 1.54
N ILE A 280 -23.32 -1.03 2.04
CA ILE A 280 -24.24 -1.95 1.36
C ILE A 280 -25.68 -1.66 1.78
N PHE A 281 -26.52 -1.40 0.80
CA PHE A 281 -27.97 -1.27 0.97
C PHE A 281 -28.65 -2.58 0.57
N ASN A 282 -29.29 -3.25 1.52
CA ASN A 282 -29.99 -4.49 1.29
C ASN A 282 -31.51 -4.25 1.30
N SER A 283 -32.12 -4.23 0.11
CA SER A 283 -33.56 -4.03 -0.07
C SER A 283 -34.43 -5.17 0.48
N ALA A 284 -33.87 -6.37 0.67
CA ALA A 284 -34.54 -7.54 1.26
C ALA A 284 -34.36 -7.63 2.79
N SER A 285 -33.75 -6.63 3.44
CA SER A 285 -33.63 -6.59 4.90
C SER A 285 -35.02 -6.55 5.56
N ASP A 286 -35.21 -7.25 6.70
CA ASP A 286 -36.46 -7.30 7.45
C ASP A 286 -37.03 -5.90 7.85
N LYS A 287 -36.15 -4.89 7.92
CA LYS A 287 -36.54 -3.48 8.15
C LYS A 287 -37.29 -2.87 6.98
N PHE A 288 -37.17 -3.43 5.79
CA PHE A 288 -37.73 -2.91 4.54
C PHE A 288 -38.79 -3.83 3.91
N ASN A 289 -39.15 -4.93 4.58
CA ASN A 289 -40.18 -5.84 4.09
C ASN A 289 -41.53 -5.09 3.86
N VAL A 290 -42.13 -5.34 2.72
CA VAL A 290 -43.48 -4.87 2.36
C VAL A 290 -44.46 -6.00 2.67
N VAL A 291 -45.58 -5.68 3.26
CA VAL A 291 -46.65 -6.66 3.52
C VAL A 291 -47.71 -6.46 2.44
N SER A 292 -47.98 -7.51 1.66
CA SER A 292 -49.04 -7.51 0.65
C SER A 292 -50.45 -7.43 1.29
N ASP A 293 -51.47 -7.10 0.50
CA ASP A 293 -52.87 -7.01 0.96
C ASP A 293 -53.41 -8.32 1.57
N ASP A 294 -52.83 -9.45 1.20
CA ASP A 294 -53.12 -10.79 1.75
C ASP A 294 -52.28 -11.15 3.00
N GLY A 295 -51.50 -10.19 3.53
CA GLY A 295 -50.69 -10.34 4.76
C GLY A 295 -49.38 -11.08 4.61
N LYS A 296 -48.91 -11.36 3.38
CA LYS A 296 -47.63 -11.99 3.15
C LYS A 296 -46.51 -10.98 3.06
N GLU A 297 -45.38 -11.29 3.67
CA GLU A 297 -44.16 -10.48 3.49
C GLU A 297 -43.58 -10.65 2.08
N ILE A 298 -43.45 -9.53 1.38
CA ILE A 298 -42.79 -9.43 0.08
C ILE A 298 -41.32 -9.04 0.32
N LYS A 299 -40.39 -9.87 -0.08
CA LYS A 299 -38.94 -9.55 -0.12
C LYS A 299 -38.59 -9.04 -1.49
N ASN A 300 -38.30 -7.74 -1.59
CA ASN A 300 -37.93 -7.12 -2.85
C ASN A 300 -36.49 -7.58 -3.26
N LYS A 301 -36.35 -8.07 -4.48
CA LYS A 301 -35.08 -8.53 -5.01
C LYS A 301 -34.15 -7.34 -5.35
N ASP A 302 -34.74 -6.30 -5.92
CA ASP A 302 -34.04 -5.11 -6.40
C ASP A 302 -34.84 -3.82 -6.10
N ILE A 303 -34.27 -2.68 -6.43
CA ILE A 303 -34.87 -1.35 -6.19
C ILE A 303 -36.14 -1.17 -7.02
N ASN A 304 -36.17 -1.66 -8.26
CA ASN A 304 -37.36 -1.49 -9.12
C ASN A 304 -38.54 -2.33 -8.65
N GLU A 305 -38.31 -3.54 -8.16
CA GLU A 305 -39.38 -4.33 -7.53
C GLU A 305 -39.96 -3.63 -6.33
N TRP A 306 -39.11 -2.99 -5.52
CA TRP A 306 -39.61 -2.19 -4.38
C TRP A 306 -40.35 -0.94 -4.82
N LEU A 307 -39.92 -0.24 -5.87
CA LEU A 307 -40.67 0.87 -6.45
C LEU A 307 -42.09 0.47 -6.83
N LEU A 308 -42.23 -0.73 -7.42
CA LEU A 308 -43.54 -1.27 -7.84
C LEU A 308 -44.42 -1.74 -6.68
N SER A 309 -43.81 -2.29 -5.62
CA SER A 309 -44.51 -2.84 -4.47
C SER A 309 -44.94 -1.75 -3.48
N ASP A 310 -44.10 -0.77 -3.20
CA ASP A 310 -44.38 0.33 -2.27
C ASP A 310 -43.44 1.54 -2.53
N LYS A 311 -43.86 2.41 -3.45
CA LYS A 311 -43.11 3.62 -3.83
C LYS A 311 -42.88 4.58 -2.66
N GLU A 312 -43.89 4.75 -1.78
CA GLU A 312 -43.81 5.70 -0.67
C GLU A 312 -42.82 5.22 0.39
N LYS A 313 -42.84 3.93 0.72
CA LYS A 313 -41.90 3.33 1.68
C LYS A 313 -40.48 3.36 1.14
N LEU A 314 -40.25 3.05 -0.16
CA LEU A 314 -38.95 3.17 -0.81
C LEU A 314 -38.44 4.61 -0.72
N ALA A 315 -39.29 5.60 -1.13
CA ALA A 315 -38.89 7.01 -1.11
C ALA A 315 -38.51 7.47 0.31
N LYS A 316 -39.31 7.14 1.32
CA LYS A 316 -39.02 7.49 2.71
C LYS A 316 -37.73 6.83 3.22
N SER A 317 -37.50 5.56 2.89
CA SER A 317 -36.34 4.81 3.37
C SER A 317 -35.04 5.33 2.73
N VAL A 318 -35.06 5.51 1.41
CA VAL A 318 -33.85 5.93 0.65
C VAL A 318 -33.52 7.39 0.96
N THR A 319 -34.51 8.29 0.93
CA THR A 319 -34.30 9.72 1.25
C THR A 319 -33.85 9.88 2.71
N GLY A 320 -34.51 9.20 3.65
CA GLY A 320 -34.13 9.27 5.07
C GLY A 320 -32.71 8.76 5.33
N LEU A 321 -32.29 7.71 4.64
CA LEU A 321 -30.90 7.19 4.73
C LEU A 321 -29.91 8.16 4.10
N ASN A 322 -30.26 8.74 2.96
CA ASN A 322 -29.41 9.73 2.28
C ASN A 322 -29.19 10.97 3.17
N ASP A 323 -30.27 11.50 3.77
CA ASP A 323 -30.21 12.64 4.69
C ASP A 323 -29.40 12.33 5.95
N MET A 324 -29.56 11.14 6.52
CA MET A 324 -28.78 10.69 7.68
C MET A 324 -27.28 10.62 7.35
N LEU A 325 -26.93 10.06 6.21
CA LEU A 325 -25.54 9.98 5.75
C LEU A 325 -24.95 11.37 5.48
N LEU A 326 -25.71 12.25 4.80
CA LEU A 326 -25.27 13.61 4.50
C LEU A 326 -24.99 14.38 5.80
N ASN A 327 -25.90 14.33 6.77
CA ASN A 327 -25.69 14.94 8.08
C ASN A 327 -24.46 14.38 8.78
N SER A 328 -24.24 13.06 8.73
CA SER A 328 -23.07 12.42 9.33
C SER A 328 -21.77 12.86 8.68
N LEU A 329 -21.73 12.98 7.35
CA LEU A 329 -20.58 13.48 6.59
C LEU A 329 -20.28 14.94 6.93
N GLU A 330 -21.31 15.79 6.99
CA GLU A 330 -21.16 17.19 7.37
C GLU A 330 -20.63 17.34 8.80
N GLN A 331 -21.21 16.65 9.77
CA GLN A 331 -20.74 16.70 11.16
C GLN A 331 -19.30 16.20 11.29
N THR A 332 -18.93 15.15 10.54
CA THR A 332 -17.56 14.64 10.53
C THR A 332 -16.59 15.67 9.94
N ALA A 333 -16.96 16.31 8.84
CA ALA A 333 -16.17 17.36 8.20
C ALA A 333 -16.01 18.58 9.11
N ILE A 334 -17.11 19.05 9.73
CA ILE A 334 -17.09 20.16 10.69
C ILE A 334 -16.18 19.84 11.86
N LYS A 335 -16.33 18.64 12.46
CA LYS A 335 -15.50 18.22 13.60
C LYS A 335 -14.01 18.18 13.23
N LYS A 336 -13.68 17.63 12.06
CA LYS A 336 -12.31 17.58 11.56
C LYS A 336 -11.75 18.99 11.33
N TYR A 337 -12.54 19.86 10.69
CA TYR A 337 -12.14 21.25 10.48
C TYR A 337 -11.96 22.04 11.78
N GLN A 338 -12.86 21.83 12.75
CA GLN A 338 -12.73 22.44 14.06
C GLN A 338 -11.48 21.97 14.80
N GLN A 339 -11.07 20.70 14.65
CA GLN A 339 -9.83 20.18 15.23
C GLN A 339 -8.58 20.88 14.67
N GLU A 340 -8.65 21.45 13.46
CA GLU A 340 -7.56 22.22 12.87
C GLU A 340 -7.44 23.63 13.48
N ASN A 341 -8.48 24.09 14.19
CA ASN A 341 -8.45 25.40 14.84
C ASN A 341 -7.53 25.40 16.06
N VAL A 342 -6.56 26.31 16.07
CA VAL A 342 -5.54 26.44 17.13
C VAL A 342 -6.18 26.60 18.52
N LEU A 343 -7.33 27.28 18.62
CA LEU A 343 -8.05 27.46 19.90
C LEU A 343 -8.38 26.12 20.58
N ASN A 344 -8.83 25.14 19.77
CA ASN A 344 -9.19 23.81 20.31
C ASN A 344 -7.95 22.96 20.70
N TYR A 345 -6.76 23.41 20.33
CA TYR A 345 -5.51 22.74 20.64
C TYR A 345 -4.73 23.40 21.79
N LEU A 346 -5.05 24.67 22.14
CA LEU A 346 -4.25 25.45 23.09
C LEU A 346 -4.19 24.81 24.49
N ASP A 347 -5.28 24.25 24.99
CA ASP A 347 -5.31 23.62 26.31
C ASP A 347 -4.43 22.37 26.31
N THR A 348 -4.57 21.50 25.31
CA THR A 348 -3.72 20.30 25.12
C THR A 348 -2.24 20.69 24.94
N PHE A 349 -1.98 21.77 24.20
CA PHE A 349 -0.62 22.29 24.03
C PHE A 349 -0.04 22.77 25.34
N ASN A 350 -0.82 23.53 26.12
CA ASN A 350 -0.37 24.03 27.42
C ASN A 350 -0.10 22.89 28.40
N GLU A 351 -0.93 21.87 28.48
CA GLU A 351 -0.67 20.64 29.25
C GLU A 351 0.61 19.94 28.81
N THR A 352 0.81 19.85 27.46
CA THR A 352 1.97 19.18 26.87
C THR A 352 3.27 19.92 27.23
N ILE A 353 3.30 21.25 27.17
CA ILE A 353 4.52 22.03 27.51
C ILE A 353 4.85 22.03 28.99
N GLN A 354 3.89 21.79 29.88
CA GLN A 354 4.09 21.65 31.30
C GLN A 354 4.67 20.28 31.70
N ASP A 355 4.53 19.27 30.83
CA ASP A 355 5.09 17.94 31.05
C ASP A 355 6.57 17.91 30.65
N GLN A 356 7.44 18.22 31.62
CA GLN A 356 8.89 18.29 31.39
C GLN A 356 9.48 16.97 30.92
N ASP A 357 8.92 15.81 31.32
CA ASP A 357 9.43 14.49 30.94
C ASP A 357 9.13 14.17 29.47
N LYS A 358 7.98 14.62 28.98
CA LYS A 358 7.62 14.43 27.55
C LYS A 358 8.42 15.32 26.61
N ASN A 359 8.86 16.48 27.07
CA ASN A 359 9.56 17.48 26.26
C ASN A 359 11.08 17.40 26.36
N LYS A 360 11.60 16.57 27.27
CA LYS A 360 13.04 16.40 27.43
C LYS A 360 13.68 15.83 26.19
N PRO A 361 14.74 16.49 25.66
CA PRO A 361 15.54 15.92 24.58
C PRO A 361 16.13 14.57 25.01
N LEU A 362 16.28 13.66 24.03
CA LEU A 362 16.95 12.39 24.23
C LEU A 362 18.46 12.60 24.18
N SER A 363 19.13 12.49 25.31
CA SER A 363 20.59 12.64 25.41
C SER A 363 21.29 11.58 24.54
N THR A 364 22.25 11.99 23.76
CA THR A 364 23.12 11.10 22.97
C THR A 364 24.14 10.36 23.85
N GLY A 365 24.25 10.75 25.10
CA GLY A 365 25.30 10.30 26.02
C GLY A 365 26.70 10.84 25.68
N ILE A 366 26.76 11.81 24.77
CA ILE A 366 27.98 12.52 24.35
C ILE A 366 27.77 14.00 24.69
N LYS A 367 28.36 14.45 25.81
CA LYS A 367 28.13 15.79 26.37
C LYS A 367 28.32 16.91 25.32
N ALA A 368 29.44 16.91 24.64
CA ALA A 368 29.73 17.93 23.60
C ALA A 368 28.69 17.96 22.47
N LEU A 369 28.15 16.80 22.08
CA LEU A 369 27.08 16.71 21.08
C LEU A 369 25.74 17.16 21.65
N ASP A 370 25.44 16.79 22.87
CA ASP A 370 24.20 17.23 23.54
C ASP A 370 24.19 18.75 23.74
N GLU A 371 25.32 19.36 24.11
CA GLU A 371 25.47 20.82 24.16
C GLU A 371 25.29 21.49 22.83
N ALA A 372 25.87 20.94 21.74
CA ALA A 372 25.69 21.43 20.37
C ALA A 372 24.26 21.32 19.87
N LEU A 373 23.49 20.39 20.41
CA LEU A 373 22.08 20.13 20.07
C LEU A 373 21.08 20.66 21.12
N GLU A 374 21.55 21.50 22.07
CA GLU A 374 20.73 22.08 23.15
C GLU A 374 20.01 21.01 24.00
N GLY A 375 20.73 19.96 24.35
CA GLY A 375 20.28 18.88 25.25
C GLY A 375 20.17 17.49 24.62
N GLY A 376 20.34 17.37 23.30
CA GLY A 376 20.30 16.11 22.58
C GLY A 376 19.27 16.07 21.43
N PHE A 377 18.76 14.89 21.12
CA PHE A 377 17.80 14.72 20.05
C PHE A 377 16.36 14.96 20.52
N TYR A 378 15.62 15.76 19.76
CA TYR A 378 14.20 16.00 20.04
C TYR A 378 13.32 14.95 19.35
N ARG A 379 12.21 14.60 20.00
CA ARG A 379 11.18 13.75 19.41
C ARG A 379 10.62 14.38 18.13
N LYS A 380 10.05 13.57 17.25
CA LYS A 380 9.52 13.96 15.93
C LYS A 380 10.60 14.44 14.96
N ASN A 381 11.89 14.32 15.31
CA ASN A 381 12.97 14.75 14.43
C ASN A 381 13.51 13.63 13.57
N LEU A 382 13.82 14.01 12.31
CA LEU A 382 14.68 13.26 11.41
C LEU A 382 16.08 13.86 11.45
N VAL A 383 17.01 13.13 12.06
CA VAL A 383 18.44 13.45 12.14
C VAL A 383 19.16 12.68 11.04
N ILE A 384 19.99 13.35 10.25
CA ILE A 384 20.77 12.69 9.21
C ILE A 384 22.25 12.85 9.51
N LEU A 385 22.96 11.72 9.57
CA LEU A 385 24.40 11.64 9.77
C LEU A 385 25.10 11.28 8.46
N GLY A 386 25.91 12.20 7.95
CA GLY A 386 26.68 12.00 6.74
C GLY A 386 28.19 11.96 6.99
N ALA A 387 28.89 11.18 6.18
CA ALA A 387 30.37 11.18 6.07
C ALA A 387 30.82 10.43 4.83
N ILE A 388 32.11 10.54 4.52
CA ILE A 388 32.78 9.65 3.55
C ILE A 388 32.79 8.20 4.04
N SER A 389 33.00 7.25 3.13
CA SER A 389 33.12 5.82 3.48
C SER A 389 34.24 5.60 4.50
N SER A 390 34.06 4.63 5.40
CA SER A 390 35.05 4.18 6.41
C SER A 390 35.50 5.24 7.42
N LEU A 391 34.76 6.35 7.56
CA LEU A 391 35.05 7.38 8.57
C LEU A 391 34.33 7.14 9.92
N GLY A 392 33.53 6.08 10.02
CA GLY A 392 32.92 5.68 11.30
C GLY A 392 31.47 6.12 11.50
N LYS A 393 30.69 6.35 10.41
CA LYS A 393 29.25 6.66 10.52
C LYS A 393 28.48 5.66 11.38
N THR A 394 28.52 4.39 10.97
CA THR A 394 27.92 3.27 11.71
C THR A 394 28.43 3.19 13.15
N THR A 395 29.73 3.44 13.34
CA THR A 395 30.33 3.43 14.68
C THR A 395 29.76 4.52 15.59
N LEU A 396 29.65 5.75 15.09
CA LEU A 396 29.07 6.85 15.85
C LEU A 396 27.58 6.61 16.14
N ALA A 397 26.82 6.20 15.13
CA ALA A 397 25.38 5.90 15.30
C ALA A 397 25.17 4.77 16.33
N LEU A 398 25.98 3.72 16.27
CA LEU A 398 25.91 2.60 17.21
C LEU A 398 26.37 3.02 18.62
N GLN A 399 27.37 3.89 18.74
CA GLN A 399 27.81 4.44 20.03
C GLN A 399 26.69 5.28 20.67
N ILE A 400 26.03 6.14 19.90
CA ILE A 400 24.88 6.91 20.37
C ILE A 400 23.73 5.96 20.77
N GLY A 401 23.43 4.97 19.95
CA GLY A 401 22.39 3.97 20.24
C GLY A 401 22.65 3.22 21.55
N ASP A 402 23.88 2.75 21.75
CA ASP A 402 24.24 2.05 23.00
C ASP A 402 24.17 2.97 24.23
N ASN A 403 24.55 4.25 24.09
CA ASN A 403 24.41 5.21 25.17
C ASN A 403 22.95 5.47 25.55
N ILE A 404 22.07 5.61 24.52
CA ILE A 404 20.63 5.78 24.71
C ILE A 404 20.00 4.54 25.35
N ALA A 405 20.39 3.34 24.88
CA ALA A 405 19.94 2.09 25.47
C ALA A 405 20.38 1.92 26.93
N ARG A 406 21.61 2.30 27.25
CA ARG A 406 22.12 2.35 28.63
C ARG A 406 21.34 3.35 29.52
N GLY A 407 20.80 4.40 28.92
CA GLY A 407 19.89 5.36 29.58
C GLY A 407 18.47 4.83 29.79
N GLY A 408 18.17 3.58 29.39
CA GLY A 408 16.88 2.92 29.57
C GLY A 408 15.86 3.19 28.48
N SER A 409 16.26 3.76 27.34
CA SER A 409 15.36 3.95 26.17
C SER A 409 15.57 2.85 25.15
N ASP A 410 14.47 2.36 24.56
CA ASP A 410 14.53 1.35 23.49
C ASP A 410 15.17 1.93 22.21
N VAL A 411 16.02 1.13 21.58
CA VAL A 411 16.71 1.48 20.34
C VAL A 411 16.42 0.42 19.28
N LEU A 412 15.81 0.83 18.16
CA LEU A 412 15.59 -0.04 16.98
C LEU A 412 16.64 0.26 15.93
N ILE A 413 17.38 -0.76 15.50
CA ILE A 413 18.41 -0.65 14.48
C ILE A 413 17.97 -1.43 13.23
N PHE A 414 17.82 -0.73 12.12
CA PHE A 414 17.61 -1.32 10.80
C PHE A 414 18.96 -1.34 10.08
N SER A 415 19.57 -2.50 10.01
CA SER A 415 20.88 -2.71 9.37
C SER A 415 20.69 -3.31 7.98
N LEU A 416 21.09 -2.55 6.95
CA LEU A 416 21.02 -2.98 5.56
C LEU A 416 22.37 -3.43 5.00
N GLU A 417 23.47 -3.15 5.71
CA GLU A 417 24.84 -3.45 5.27
C GLU A 417 25.54 -4.49 6.14
N MET A 418 25.30 -4.46 7.45
CA MET A 418 26.02 -5.30 8.43
C MET A 418 25.09 -6.31 9.10
N SER A 419 25.65 -7.48 9.43
CA SER A 419 24.92 -8.49 10.19
C SER A 419 24.74 -8.08 11.66
N LYS A 420 23.80 -8.73 12.33
CA LYS A 420 23.52 -8.53 13.76
C LYS A 420 24.77 -8.86 14.60
N GLU A 421 25.47 -9.94 14.26
CA GLU A 421 26.69 -10.37 14.93
C GLU A 421 27.81 -9.34 14.81
N GLU A 422 27.95 -8.71 13.64
CA GLU A 422 28.96 -7.67 13.40
C GLU A 422 28.67 -6.42 14.24
N LEU A 423 27.41 -6.00 14.35
CA LEU A 423 27.00 -4.86 15.17
C LEU A 423 27.23 -5.14 16.66
N ILE A 424 26.83 -6.33 17.15
CA ILE A 424 27.09 -6.75 18.52
C ILE A 424 28.59 -6.79 18.82
N ALA A 425 29.38 -7.37 17.90
CA ALA A 425 30.84 -7.44 18.08
C ALA A 425 31.50 -6.06 18.09
N LYS A 426 30.99 -5.07 17.33
CA LYS A 426 31.43 -3.67 17.40
C LYS A 426 31.14 -3.06 18.78
N SER A 427 29.93 -3.24 19.31
CA SER A 427 29.54 -2.75 20.62
C SER A 427 30.36 -3.39 21.76
N LEU A 428 30.60 -4.71 21.69
CA LEU A 428 31.44 -5.41 22.64
C LEU A 428 32.92 -4.96 22.56
N SER A 429 33.46 -4.78 21.35
CA SER A 429 34.81 -4.25 21.13
C SER A 429 34.98 -2.87 21.77
N ARG A 430 34.00 -1.96 21.56
CA ARG A 430 33.96 -0.63 22.18
C ARG A 430 33.88 -0.72 23.72
N ASN A 431 32.97 -1.55 24.23
CA ASN A 431 32.77 -1.69 25.68
C ASN A 431 34.02 -2.26 26.37
N MET A 432 34.68 -3.24 25.72
CA MET A 432 35.94 -3.79 26.21
C MET A 432 37.05 -2.74 26.18
N PHE A 433 37.13 -1.93 25.12
CA PHE A 433 38.10 -0.83 25.04
C PHE A 433 37.90 0.20 26.15
N LEU A 434 36.67 0.60 26.45
CA LEU A 434 36.38 1.51 27.54
C LEU A 434 36.86 0.96 28.91
N LYS A 435 36.54 -0.31 29.21
CA LYS A 435 37.00 -0.97 30.44
C LYS A 435 38.53 -1.04 30.54
N ALA A 436 39.21 -1.30 29.40
CA ALA A 436 40.66 -1.36 29.34
C ALA A 436 41.28 0.03 29.38
N TYR A 437 40.67 1.04 28.79
CA TYR A 437 41.11 2.41 28.76
C TYR A 437 41.10 3.02 30.17
N ASP A 438 40.04 2.80 30.94
CA ASP A 438 39.92 3.26 32.35
C ASP A 438 40.98 2.64 33.22
N LYS A 439 41.44 1.43 32.92
CA LYS A 439 42.51 0.73 33.63
C LYS A 439 43.93 1.08 33.11
N HIS A 440 44.06 1.96 32.09
CA HIS A 440 45.28 2.29 31.36
C HIS A 440 45.95 1.14 30.68
N TYR A 441 45.23 0.08 30.28
CA TYR A 441 45.72 -1.15 29.61
C TYR A 441 44.98 -1.43 28.31
N THR A 442 45.03 -0.51 27.36
CA THR A 442 44.31 -0.66 26.06
C THR A 442 44.73 -1.90 25.25
N ALA A 443 45.92 -2.45 25.52
CA ALA A 443 46.39 -3.72 24.93
C ALA A 443 45.53 -4.94 25.31
N LEU A 444 44.67 -4.82 26.35
CA LEU A 444 43.73 -5.87 26.70
C LEU A 444 42.51 -5.91 25.80
N SER A 445 42.25 -4.89 24.97
CA SER A 445 41.09 -4.79 24.14
C SER A 445 41.14 -5.76 22.98
N LEU A 446 39.94 -6.22 22.54
CA LEU A 446 39.73 -7.02 21.34
C LEU A 446 39.10 -6.18 20.24
N THR A 447 39.57 -6.36 19.02
CA THR A 447 38.94 -5.79 17.84
C THR A 447 37.68 -6.57 17.49
N THR A 448 36.74 -5.96 16.72
CA THR A 448 35.57 -6.64 16.18
C THR A 448 35.93 -7.96 15.50
N ARG A 449 37.00 -7.98 14.69
CA ARG A 449 37.45 -9.17 13.95
C ARG A 449 37.94 -10.28 14.87
N GLU A 450 38.65 -9.94 15.95
CA GLU A 450 39.09 -10.90 16.95
C GLU A 450 37.92 -11.52 17.69
N ILE A 451 36.91 -10.72 18.08
CA ILE A 451 35.67 -11.19 18.73
C ILE A 451 34.95 -12.18 17.81
N LEU A 452 34.66 -11.80 16.54
CA LEU A 452 33.96 -12.64 15.57
C LEU A 452 34.68 -13.96 15.27
N LYS A 453 36.02 -13.96 15.30
CA LYS A 453 36.82 -15.16 15.11
C LYS A 453 37.02 -16.00 16.35
N GLY A 454 36.52 -15.53 17.52
CA GLY A 454 36.78 -16.16 18.79
C GLY A 454 38.27 -16.11 19.20
N ILE A 455 39.10 -15.31 18.47
CA ILE A 455 40.50 -15.09 18.81
C ILE A 455 40.50 -14.28 20.10
N GLY A 456 41.11 -14.79 21.09
CA GLY A 456 41.09 -14.10 22.33
C GLY A 456 40.23 -14.80 23.39
N LEU A 457 39.41 -15.75 23.02
CA LEU A 457 38.49 -16.50 23.87
C LEU A 457 38.88 -18.01 23.92
N ASN A 458 39.80 -18.46 23.03
CA ASN A 458 40.26 -19.83 22.93
C ASN A 458 41.54 -20.08 23.73
N GLU A 459 42.01 -21.33 23.81
CA GLU A 459 43.10 -21.84 24.68
C GLU A 459 44.43 -21.10 24.59
N ASP A 460 44.76 -20.47 23.46
CA ASP A 460 45.92 -19.58 23.31
C ASP A 460 45.85 -18.33 24.20
N LEU A 461 44.69 -18.02 24.74
CA LEU A 461 44.43 -16.94 25.68
C LEU A 461 44.41 -17.40 27.13
N ALA A 462 44.52 -18.67 27.41
CA ALA A 462 44.81 -19.15 28.77
C ALA A 462 46.06 -18.49 29.34
N ASN A 463 46.93 -17.96 28.47
CA ASN A 463 48.10 -17.19 28.83
C ASN A 463 47.84 -15.71 29.12
N ASN A 464 46.66 -15.17 28.84
CA ASN A 464 46.26 -13.78 29.16
C ASN A 464 44.91 -13.72 29.89
N LYS A 465 44.89 -14.21 31.11
CA LYS A 465 43.67 -14.21 31.97
C LYS A 465 43.02 -12.84 32.12
N GLN A 466 43.81 -11.77 32.15
CA GLN A 466 43.31 -10.41 32.26
C GLN A 466 42.46 -9.98 31.03
N ARG A 467 42.86 -10.41 29.85
CA ARG A 467 42.14 -10.11 28.60
C ARG A 467 40.77 -10.79 28.56
N VAL A 468 40.74 -12.07 28.99
CA VAL A 468 39.46 -12.84 29.09
C VAL A 468 38.56 -12.25 30.17
N GLU A 469 39.10 -11.83 31.27
CA GLU A 469 38.35 -11.18 32.37
C GLU A 469 37.77 -9.83 31.91
N THR A 470 38.57 -9.01 31.25
CA THR A 470 38.09 -7.73 30.67
C THR A 470 36.95 -7.95 29.65
N TYR A 471 37.05 -9.01 28.79
CA TYR A 471 35.96 -9.36 27.89
C TYR A 471 34.69 -9.77 28.65
N LYS A 472 34.80 -10.60 29.65
CA LYS A 472 33.65 -11.01 30.50
C LYS A 472 32.99 -9.82 31.16
N GLU A 473 33.77 -8.93 31.76
CA GLU A 473 33.27 -7.69 32.35
C GLU A 473 32.53 -6.83 31.33
N ALA A 474 33.05 -6.69 30.10
CA ALA A 474 32.44 -5.93 29.05
C ALA A 474 31.16 -6.59 28.50
N TYR A 475 31.15 -7.93 28.41
CA TYR A 475 30.00 -8.72 28.00
C TYR A 475 28.84 -8.63 28.98
N GLU A 476 29.11 -8.82 30.29
CA GLU A 476 28.06 -8.73 31.30
C GLU A 476 27.52 -7.28 31.42
N ASP A 477 28.40 -6.26 31.34
CA ASP A 477 27.94 -4.87 31.31
C ASP A 477 27.06 -4.57 30.08
N TYR A 478 27.42 -5.07 28.90
CA TYR A 478 26.61 -4.91 27.71
C TYR A 478 25.27 -5.61 27.85
N LYS A 479 25.26 -6.85 28.31
CA LYS A 479 24.08 -7.66 28.53
C LYS A 479 23.08 -7.03 29.50
N GLU A 480 23.59 -6.56 30.66
CA GLU A 480 22.76 -6.02 31.73
C GLU A 480 22.25 -4.60 31.47
N ASN A 481 23.09 -3.75 30.86
CA ASN A 481 22.81 -2.32 30.78
C ASN A 481 22.44 -1.83 29.38
N ILE A 482 22.63 -2.63 28.31
CA ILE A 482 22.40 -2.18 26.91
C ILE A 482 21.50 -3.14 26.15
N ALA A 483 21.84 -4.42 26.11
CA ALA A 483 21.24 -5.39 25.19
C ALA A 483 19.73 -5.57 25.38
N SER A 484 19.20 -5.39 26.59
CA SER A 484 17.77 -5.49 26.89
C SER A 484 16.92 -4.43 26.14
N ASN A 485 17.54 -3.31 25.78
CA ASN A 485 16.88 -2.17 25.13
C ASN A 485 17.26 -2.02 23.64
N VAL A 486 18.05 -2.95 23.06
CA VAL A 486 18.50 -2.89 21.66
C VAL A 486 17.83 -3.97 20.82
N TYR A 487 17.16 -3.57 19.76
CA TYR A 487 16.46 -4.43 18.83
C TYR A 487 17.03 -4.24 17.41
N ILE A 488 17.63 -5.30 16.84
CA ILE A 488 18.30 -5.23 15.53
C ILE A 488 17.48 -6.02 14.52
N THR A 489 17.09 -5.35 13.43
CA THR A 489 16.52 -5.94 12.22
C THR A 489 17.56 -5.85 11.12
N GLU A 490 18.00 -6.98 10.58
CA GLU A 490 18.87 -7.05 9.41
C GLU A 490 18.08 -7.40 8.14
N CYS A 491 18.58 -6.93 7.01
CA CYS A 491 18.08 -7.31 5.70
C CYS A 491 18.61 -8.70 5.34
N ASN A 492 17.71 -9.64 5.05
CA ASN A 492 18.06 -10.99 4.59
C ASN A 492 17.05 -11.45 3.54
N ASP A 493 17.18 -12.68 3.03
CA ASP A 493 16.32 -13.23 1.98
C ASP A 493 14.82 -13.25 2.36
N ASP A 494 14.51 -13.29 3.66
CA ASP A 494 13.14 -13.34 4.18
C ASP A 494 12.58 -11.95 4.54
N ILE A 495 13.45 -10.93 4.71
CA ILE A 495 13.07 -9.61 5.21
C ILE A 495 13.60 -8.52 4.29
N GLU A 496 12.72 -7.99 3.45
CA GLU A 496 12.99 -6.76 2.69
C GLU A 496 12.78 -5.53 3.57
N ILE A 497 13.80 -4.70 3.70
CA ILE A 497 13.70 -3.43 4.44
C ILE A 497 13.31 -2.32 3.47
N ASN A 498 12.03 -1.97 3.46
CA ASN A 498 11.44 -0.82 2.78
C ASN A 498 10.72 0.09 3.79
N ILE A 499 10.20 1.21 3.33
CA ILE A 499 9.53 2.20 4.20
C ILE A 499 8.34 1.61 4.97
N ASN A 500 7.57 0.73 4.35
CA ASN A 500 6.41 0.10 5.00
C ASN A 500 6.88 -0.86 6.11
N THR A 501 7.86 -1.71 5.81
CA THR A 501 8.45 -2.64 6.81
C THR A 501 9.01 -1.87 8.02
N ILE A 502 9.72 -0.75 7.79
CA ILE A 502 10.23 0.11 8.87
C ILE A 502 9.08 0.65 9.71
N ASN A 503 8.06 1.24 9.08
CA ASN A 503 6.91 1.80 9.78
C ASN A 503 6.15 0.76 10.60
N ASP A 504 5.90 -0.40 10.03
CA ASP A 504 5.16 -1.49 10.68
C ASP A 504 5.93 -2.04 11.89
N LYS A 505 7.24 -2.22 11.77
CA LYS A 505 8.07 -2.65 12.90
C LYS A 505 8.10 -1.60 14.03
N ILE A 506 8.16 -0.32 13.70
CA ILE A 506 8.08 0.77 14.70
C ILE A 506 6.73 0.75 15.40
N LYS A 507 5.62 0.66 14.66
CA LYS A 507 4.27 0.60 15.23
C LYS A 507 4.06 -0.63 16.11
N ASN A 508 4.51 -1.79 15.63
CA ASN A 508 4.42 -3.04 16.38
C ASN A 508 5.23 -2.96 17.68
N HIS A 509 6.45 -2.40 17.64
CA HIS A 509 7.25 -2.19 18.84
C HIS A 509 6.51 -1.32 19.86
N ILE A 510 5.99 -0.17 19.44
CA ILE A 510 5.22 0.74 20.31
C ILE A 510 3.96 0.04 20.86
N ALA A 511 3.25 -0.72 20.04
CA ALA A 511 2.05 -1.44 20.46
C ALA A 511 2.34 -2.54 21.50
N ILE A 512 3.50 -3.21 21.40
CA ILE A 512 3.89 -4.30 22.30
C ILE A 512 4.49 -3.77 23.60
N THR A 513 5.39 -2.78 23.51
CA THR A 513 6.16 -2.30 24.67
C THR A 513 5.58 -1.06 25.33
N SER A 514 4.72 -0.32 24.63
CA SER A 514 4.26 1.03 24.96
C SER A 514 5.38 2.09 25.00
N ASN A 515 6.62 1.72 24.64
CA ASN A 515 7.78 2.61 24.59
C ASN A 515 7.94 3.22 23.20
N LYS A 516 8.39 4.47 23.15
CA LYS A 516 8.75 5.18 21.92
C LYS A 516 10.25 5.03 21.69
N PRO A 517 10.67 4.23 20.70
CA PRO A 517 12.08 3.92 20.50
C PRO A 517 12.83 5.07 19.81
N PHE A 518 14.15 5.12 20.04
CA PHE A 518 15.08 5.78 19.14
C PHE A 518 15.37 4.83 17.95
N VAL A 519 15.34 5.34 16.73
CA VAL A 519 15.48 4.51 15.54
C VAL A 519 16.74 4.86 14.77
N ILE A 520 17.57 3.87 14.45
CA ILE A 520 18.76 3.99 13.61
C ILE A 520 18.53 3.24 12.31
N ILE A 521 18.83 3.88 11.17
CA ILE A 521 18.74 3.26 9.83
C ILE A 521 20.10 3.39 9.13
N ASP A 522 20.76 2.28 8.86
CA ASP A 522 22.07 2.21 8.23
C ASP A 522 22.00 1.38 6.94
N TYR A 523 21.92 1.99 5.74
CA TYR A 523 21.92 3.40 5.41
C TYR A 523 20.92 3.70 4.27
N LEU A 524 20.64 4.98 4.03
CA LEU A 524 19.60 5.52 3.14
C LEU A 524 19.58 4.91 1.73
N GLN A 525 20.74 4.80 1.10
CA GLN A 525 20.86 4.47 -0.32
C GLN A 525 20.58 2.98 -0.65
N ILE A 526 20.42 2.12 0.35
CA ILE A 526 20.10 0.69 0.18
C ILE A 526 18.62 0.40 0.48
N ILE A 527 17.87 1.35 1.04
CA ILE A 527 16.43 1.14 1.28
C ILE A 527 15.73 0.83 -0.04
N GLN A 528 15.04 -0.31 -0.07
CA GLN A 528 14.43 -0.81 -1.29
C GLN A 528 13.26 0.05 -1.76
N ASN A 529 13.19 0.27 -3.07
CA ASN A 529 12.09 0.98 -3.72
C ASN A 529 11.02 -0.01 -4.17
N THR A 530 9.77 0.25 -3.76
CA THR A 530 8.61 -0.53 -4.18
C THR A 530 8.02 -0.08 -5.54
N ASP A 531 8.45 1.07 -6.08
CA ASP A 531 7.90 1.66 -7.30
C ASP A 531 8.80 1.42 -8.52
N LYS A 532 8.27 0.73 -9.52
CA LYS A 532 8.96 0.50 -10.80
C LYS A 532 8.88 1.77 -11.68
N GLY A 533 10.04 2.30 -12.09
CA GLY A 533 10.13 3.42 -13.05
C GLY A 533 10.52 4.78 -12.50
N SER A 534 10.79 4.90 -11.20
CA SER A 534 11.30 6.14 -10.58
C SER A 534 12.82 6.26 -10.72
N THR A 535 13.34 7.49 -10.85
CA THR A 535 14.79 7.75 -10.79
C THR A 535 15.31 7.61 -9.36
N ASP A 536 16.61 7.29 -9.18
CA ASP A 536 17.25 7.17 -7.86
C ASP A 536 16.96 8.39 -6.96
N LYS A 537 17.02 9.59 -7.53
CA LYS A 537 16.71 10.83 -6.82
C LYS A 537 15.27 10.86 -6.31
N GLN A 538 14.29 10.52 -7.15
CA GLN A 538 12.88 10.49 -6.74
C GLN A 538 12.62 9.46 -5.63
N VAL A 539 13.34 8.35 -5.67
CA VAL A 539 13.28 7.31 -4.63
C VAL A 539 13.78 7.86 -3.30
N ILE A 540 14.97 8.46 -3.30
CA ILE A 540 15.55 9.06 -2.09
C ILE A 540 14.65 10.17 -1.53
N ASP A 541 14.11 11.04 -2.38
CA ASP A 541 13.19 12.10 -1.97
C ASP A 541 11.95 11.56 -1.25
N ARG A 542 11.35 10.48 -1.76
CA ARG A 542 10.19 9.81 -1.13
C ARG A 542 10.58 9.15 0.18
N ILE A 543 11.70 8.45 0.23
CA ILE A 543 12.19 7.77 1.43
C ILE A 543 12.39 8.79 2.57
N VAL A 544 13.14 9.85 2.31
CA VAL A 544 13.45 10.89 3.32
C VAL A 544 12.17 11.58 3.81
N THR A 545 11.27 11.93 2.89
CA THR A 545 9.97 12.54 3.24
C THR A 545 9.10 11.59 4.06
N SER A 546 9.08 10.29 3.71
CA SER A 546 8.31 9.29 4.43
C SER A 546 8.88 9.04 5.82
N LEU A 547 10.20 8.96 5.98
CA LEU A 547 10.85 8.80 7.28
C LEU A 547 10.59 10.01 8.21
N LYS A 548 10.59 11.23 7.66
CA LYS A 548 10.20 12.42 8.43
C LYS A 548 8.74 12.33 8.90
N ARG A 549 7.83 11.87 8.06
CA ARG A 549 6.44 11.65 8.43
C ARG A 549 6.32 10.57 9.53
N ILE A 550 7.02 9.45 9.37
CA ILE A 550 7.05 8.36 10.35
C ILE A 550 7.56 8.87 11.73
N ALA A 551 8.64 9.65 11.74
CA ALA A 551 9.18 10.24 12.96
C ALA A 551 8.14 11.12 13.67
N ARG A 552 7.45 11.99 12.91
CA ARG A 552 6.42 12.88 13.43
C ARG A 552 5.19 12.13 13.94
N ASP A 553 4.66 11.21 13.12
CA ASP A 553 3.37 10.55 13.39
C ASP A 553 3.47 9.53 14.54
N ASN A 554 4.65 8.94 14.77
CA ASN A 554 4.91 8.05 15.90
C ASN A 554 5.56 8.76 17.11
N ASP A 555 5.83 10.07 17.02
CA ASP A 555 6.47 10.87 18.08
C ASP A 555 7.82 10.28 18.53
N ILE A 556 8.68 9.93 17.57
CA ILE A 556 9.99 9.31 17.76
C ILE A 556 11.10 10.11 17.08
N THR A 557 12.35 9.80 17.40
CA THR A 557 13.53 10.31 16.67
C THR A 557 14.09 9.23 15.76
N ILE A 558 14.39 9.58 14.50
CA ILE A 558 15.07 8.71 13.56
C ILE A 558 16.44 9.29 13.23
N LEU A 559 17.51 8.50 13.43
CA LEU A 559 18.87 8.77 12.96
C LEU A 559 19.10 7.97 11.68
N LEU A 560 19.18 8.68 10.56
CA LEU A 560 19.41 8.11 9.24
C LEU A 560 20.85 8.32 8.82
N ILE A 561 21.57 7.27 8.49
CA ILE A 561 22.93 7.35 7.94
C ILE A 561 22.85 7.60 6.43
N SER A 562 23.70 8.52 5.93
CA SER A 562 23.81 8.85 4.51
C SER A 562 25.27 8.90 4.07
N ALA A 563 25.54 8.50 2.85
CA ALA A 563 26.86 8.62 2.24
C ALA A 563 27.03 9.99 1.56
N PHE A 564 28.25 10.54 1.60
CA PHE A 564 28.60 11.72 0.82
C PHE A 564 28.78 11.42 -0.66
N ASN A 565 28.60 12.45 -1.49
CA ASN A 565 29.03 12.39 -2.87
C ASN A 565 30.57 12.38 -2.95
N ARG A 566 31.13 11.73 -3.99
CA ARG A 566 32.59 11.58 -4.14
C ARG A 566 33.33 12.91 -4.34
N ALA A 567 32.66 13.93 -4.89
CA ALA A 567 33.26 15.24 -5.12
C ALA A 567 33.62 15.96 -3.81
N SER A 568 32.93 15.65 -2.71
CA SER A 568 33.13 16.28 -1.41
C SER A 568 34.15 15.61 -0.50
N TYR A 569 34.89 14.59 -0.99
CA TYR A 569 35.77 13.79 -0.15
C TYR A 569 37.01 14.54 0.36
N ASN A 570 37.47 15.55 -0.35
CA ASN A 570 38.69 16.30 -0.06
C ASN A 570 38.44 17.77 0.32
N GLN A 571 37.21 18.10 0.64
CA GLN A 571 36.81 19.46 1.02
C GLN A 571 36.08 19.43 2.35
N GLU A 572 35.99 20.58 2.99
CA GLU A 572 35.14 20.76 4.17
C GLU A 572 33.70 20.42 3.82
N SER A 573 33.07 19.61 4.69
CA SER A 573 31.71 19.18 4.48
C SER A 573 30.72 20.34 4.61
N ASN A 574 29.76 20.36 3.71
CA ASN A 574 28.69 21.36 3.66
C ASN A 574 27.38 20.69 3.24
N LEU A 575 26.29 21.45 3.12
CA LEU A 575 24.98 20.92 2.73
C LEU A 575 25.02 20.18 1.39
N ALA A 576 25.82 20.65 0.43
CA ALA A 576 25.94 20.02 -0.89
C ALA A 576 26.77 18.70 -0.87
N SER A 577 27.42 18.39 0.24
CA SER A 577 28.22 17.15 0.39
C SER A 577 27.35 15.90 0.40
N PHE A 578 26.10 16.01 0.79
CA PHE A 578 25.15 14.89 0.78
C PHE A 578 24.73 14.53 -0.64
N ARG A 579 24.72 13.25 -0.95
CA ARG A 579 24.24 12.76 -2.23
C ARG A 579 22.74 13.05 -2.35
N ASP A 580 22.30 13.62 -3.47
CA ASP A 580 20.91 14.03 -3.74
C ASP A 580 20.38 15.11 -2.77
N SER A 581 21.22 16.09 -2.47
CA SER A 581 21.22 16.96 -1.31
C SER A 581 19.97 17.80 -1.04
N SER A 582 19.22 18.23 -2.05
CA SER A 582 18.16 19.23 -1.81
C SER A 582 17.05 18.74 -0.87
N THR A 583 16.54 17.53 -1.08
CA THR A 583 15.49 16.98 -0.22
C THR A 583 15.99 16.60 1.17
N ILE A 584 17.22 16.10 1.27
CA ILE A 584 17.89 15.83 2.55
C ILE A 584 17.98 17.13 3.34
N GLU A 585 18.47 18.21 2.71
CA GLU A 585 18.58 19.53 3.33
C GLU A 585 17.24 20.05 3.82
N TYR A 586 16.22 20.08 2.96
CA TYR A 586 14.93 20.70 3.32
C TYR A 586 14.14 19.86 4.34
N THR A 587 14.22 18.54 4.27
CA THR A 587 13.35 17.65 5.04
C THR A 587 13.91 17.29 6.42
N SER A 588 15.24 17.19 6.58
CA SER A 588 15.86 16.91 7.89
C SER A 588 15.62 18.04 8.89
N ASP A 589 15.53 17.69 10.16
CA ASP A 589 15.50 18.67 11.26
C ASP A 589 16.92 19.00 11.74
N VAL A 590 17.76 17.97 11.80
CA VAL A 590 19.18 18.09 12.14
C VAL A 590 20.00 17.39 11.07
N LEU A 591 21.03 18.04 10.59
CA LEU A 591 21.96 17.49 9.61
C LEU A 591 23.38 17.57 10.18
N ILE A 592 23.98 16.41 10.39
CA ILE A 592 25.29 16.26 11.01
C ILE A 592 26.23 15.65 9.99
N SER A 593 27.43 16.17 9.90
CA SER A 593 28.51 15.58 9.11
C SER A 593 29.73 15.24 9.96
N LEU A 594 30.34 14.11 9.68
CA LEU A 594 31.60 13.70 10.27
C LEU A 594 32.70 13.82 9.22
N GLN A 595 33.79 14.50 9.53
CA GLN A 595 34.94 14.73 8.65
C GLN A 595 36.26 14.61 9.39
N HIS A 596 37.37 14.49 8.64
CA HIS A 596 38.71 14.66 9.23
C HIS A 596 38.91 16.10 9.67
N GLU A 597 39.45 16.34 10.85
CA GLU A 597 39.72 17.68 11.38
C GLU A 597 40.58 18.52 10.42
N LYS A 598 41.51 17.89 9.71
CA LYS A 598 42.37 18.54 8.70
C LYS A 598 41.62 19.16 7.52
N LEU A 599 40.35 18.81 7.32
CA LEU A 599 39.50 19.38 6.28
C LEU A 599 38.84 20.68 6.73
N ASP A 600 38.91 21.04 8.02
CA ASP A 600 38.35 22.29 8.51
C ASP A 600 38.98 23.49 7.80
N GLY A 601 38.13 24.33 7.18
CA GLY A 601 38.55 25.49 6.40
C GLY A 601 39.11 25.20 5.01
N VAL A 602 39.08 23.94 4.55
CA VAL A 602 39.53 23.58 3.19
C VAL A 602 38.37 23.70 2.18
N THR A 603 38.36 24.78 1.43
CA THR A 603 37.27 25.11 0.49
C THR A 603 37.63 24.83 -0.98
N ASP A 604 38.90 24.56 -1.28
CA ASP A 604 39.37 24.31 -2.64
C ASP A 604 40.31 23.09 -2.74
N ASP A 605 40.50 22.57 -3.97
CA ASP A 605 41.33 21.40 -4.28
C ASP A 605 42.86 21.64 -4.15
N THR A 606 43.29 22.85 -3.80
CA THR A 606 44.72 23.20 -3.74
C THR A 606 45.43 22.62 -2.52
N LYS A 607 44.68 22.29 -1.46
CA LYS A 607 45.18 21.62 -0.26
C LYS A 607 44.64 20.18 -0.15
N ARG A 608 45.00 19.33 -1.07
CA ARG A 608 44.56 17.94 -1.05
C ARG A 608 45.16 17.19 0.15
N ILE A 609 44.27 16.75 1.04
CA ILE A 609 44.61 15.81 2.10
C ILE A 609 44.56 14.39 1.48
N ASN A 610 45.56 13.59 1.74
CA ASN A 610 45.50 12.19 1.36
C ASN A 610 44.58 11.44 2.34
N THR A 611 43.25 11.49 2.08
CA THR A 611 42.25 10.84 2.92
C THR A 611 42.50 9.34 3.08
N ASN A 612 43.13 8.68 2.09
CA ASN A 612 43.49 7.26 2.20
C ASN A 612 44.59 7.02 3.25
N GLN A 613 45.57 7.95 3.40
CA GLN A 613 46.57 7.83 4.44
C GLN A 613 46.02 8.09 5.82
N GLU A 614 45.12 9.06 5.97
CA GLU A 614 44.45 9.31 7.23
C GLU A 614 43.54 8.14 7.65
N GLN A 615 42.90 7.48 6.69
CA GLN A 615 42.06 6.29 6.96
C GLN A 615 42.87 5.06 7.40
N GLN A 616 44.16 5.00 7.14
CA GLN A 616 45.04 3.88 7.56
C GLN A 616 45.54 4.01 9.01
N LYS A 617 45.32 5.19 9.65
CA LYS A 617 45.72 5.41 11.04
C LYS A 617 44.78 4.70 12.00
N ASP A 618 45.30 4.16 13.07
CA ASP A 618 44.52 3.56 14.16
C ASP A 618 43.74 4.60 14.95
N GLU A 619 44.36 5.78 15.14
CA GLU A 619 43.74 6.96 15.78
C GLU A 619 43.57 8.07 14.73
N ARG A 620 42.40 8.65 14.67
CA ARG A 620 42.05 9.67 13.67
C ARG A 620 41.40 10.85 14.36
N ASP A 621 41.87 12.04 14.04
CA ASP A 621 41.28 13.28 14.55
C ASP A 621 40.14 13.71 13.63
N LEU A 622 38.96 13.88 14.20
CA LEU A 622 37.71 14.16 13.51
C LEU A 622 37.06 15.42 14.06
N THR A 623 36.25 16.04 13.20
CA THR A 623 35.29 17.09 13.56
C THR A 623 33.90 16.63 13.18
N LEU A 624 32.93 16.86 14.06
CA LEU A 624 31.51 16.69 13.76
C LEU A 624 30.91 18.08 13.55
N LYS A 625 30.39 18.32 12.36
CA LYS A 625 29.77 19.59 11.99
C LYS A 625 28.26 19.45 12.03
N VAL A 626 27.61 20.36 12.74
CA VAL A 626 26.16 20.51 12.71
C VAL A 626 25.84 21.48 11.56
N LEU A 627 25.51 20.95 10.38
CA LEU A 627 25.23 21.76 9.18
C LEU A 627 23.83 22.37 9.18
N LYS A 628 22.92 21.78 9.93
CA LYS A 628 21.56 22.28 10.14
C LYS A 628 21.06 21.84 11.51
N ASN A 629 20.43 22.76 12.22
CA ASN A 629 19.67 22.49 13.44
C ASN A 629 18.41 23.38 13.42
N ARG A 630 17.24 22.75 13.19
CA ARG A 630 15.97 23.49 13.06
C ARG A 630 15.54 24.13 14.40
N ASN A 631 15.94 23.51 15.51
CA ASN A 631 15.47 23.90 16.85
C ASN A 631 16.53 24.64 17.69
N GLY A 632 17.73 24.90 17.11
CA GLY A 632 18.80 25.50 17.86
C GLY A 632 19.93 26.08 16.98
N LEU A 633 21.05 26.36 17.60
CA LEU A 633 22.21 26.93 16.92
C LEU A 633 22.98 25.87 16.11
N ILE A 634 23.76 26.31 15.16
CA ILE A 634 24.70 25.49 14.38
C ILE A 634 26.07 25.61 15.09
N THR A 635 26.50 24.54 15.74
CA THR A 635 27.74 24.50 16.53
C THR A 635 28.53 23.25 16.20
N ASP A 636 29.78 23.39 15.77
CA ASP A 636 30.66 22.27 15.46
C ASP A 636 31.18 21.65 16.77
N VAL A 637 31.31 20.30 16.77
CA VAL A 637 31.98 19.56 17.84
C VAL A 637 33.36 19.15 17.35
N LYS A 638 34.39 19.65 18.01
CA LYS A 638 35.80 19.45 17.66
C LYS A 638 36.50 18.50 18.66
N ASP A 639 37.78 18.26 18.42
CA ASP A 639 38.63 17.45 19.31
C ASP A 639 38.09 16.02 19.50
N ILE A 640 37.66 15.39 18.43
CA ILE A 640 37.19 14.01 18.47
C ILE A 640 38.33 13.08 18.04
N THR A 641 38.71 12.16 18.91
CA THR A 641 39.67 11.10 18.56
C THR A 641 38.93 9.78 18.27
N PHE A 642 39.04 9.28 17.08
CA PHE A 642 38.44 8.01 16.66
C PHE A 642 39.44 6.86 16.74
N TYR A 643 39.24 5.96 17.70
CA TYR A 643 39.98 4.70 17.86
C TYR A 643 39.36 3.63 16.93
N ALA A 644 39.74 3.65 15.66
CA ALA A 644 39.09 2.89 14.58
C ALA A 644 39.09 1.36 14.82
N LYS A 645 40.15 0.79 15.37
CA LYS A 645 40.26 -0.64 15.71
C LYS A 645 39.22 -1.11 16.72
N TYR A 646 38.81 -0.23 17.62
CA TYR A 646 37.95 -0.54 18.77
C TYR A 646 36.58 0.08 18.67
N ASN A 647 36.24 0.69 17.54
CA ASN A 647 34.92 1.28 17.27
C ASN A 647 34.49 2.31 18.32
N TYR A 648 35.42 3.15 18.79
CA TYR A 648 35.15 4.14 19.80
C TYR A 648 35.54 5.54 19.35
N MET A 649 34.65 6.49 19.51
CA MET A 649 34.91 7.92 19.34
C MET A 649 34.92 8.59 20.71
N ARG A 650 36.08 9.14 21.05
CA ARG A 650 36.28 9.93 22.25
C ARG A 650 36.09 11.39 21.92
N PHE A 651 35.20 12.02 22.62
CA PHE A 651 34.99 13.48 22.63
C PHE A 651 35.73 14.06 23.81
N LYS A 652 36.51 15.12 23.61
CA LYS A 652 37.10 15.86 24.74
C LYS A 652 36.01 16.72 25.36
N ASP A 653 35.94 16.69 26.68
CA ASP A 653 35.06 17.54 27.49
C ASP A 653 35.49 19.00 27.47
#